data_e781c15b8922738b93a19854fb4a2af6
#
_entry.id   e781c15b8922738b93a19854fb4a2af6
#
_cell.length_a   1.000
_cell.length_b   1.000
_cell.length_c   1.000
_cell.angle_alpha   90.00
_cell.angle_beta   90.00
_cell.angle_gamma   90.00
#
_symmetry.space_group_name_H-M   'P 1'
#
loop_
_entity.id
_entity.type
_entity.pdbx_description
1 polymer ?
#
loop_
_entity_poly.entity_id
_entity_poly.type
_entity_poly.pdbx_seq_one_letter_code
_entity_poly.pdbx_strand_id
1 'polypeptide(L)'
;STSSVLEVLLVFKENAGFNVKFILKKLVAALEGSNLKLNIKICELGEIYEAHKNDHKAKAAFSRIRYICGSRTLYKAARSQIYETREFNAQENLKFYAKNMGAFNDIPNIKQEPDLKNDLGGTNDIYYLNCALNGFENEISMRSQALKFIDEKELSALNLAADFILCVKSAQNLTLGSDVFAPAKLNEITALMQTKSKKTQENSSVISQKLFSCMHSVAVFSRYLVASFYRSKFTSGAKFSQLRAARLKNGFYRFENTIYVPLHVRARPLNAVLKQLLALGDAEYKFDVGTIFYLKRAQISKEDAEDSLALFRKILMRNHAHCIIKALLDAEILPVLVKPLEHAVNLAEFDGYHKFSVGEHCVLSVKFAENIKDKFVKSLYDELCIEGRTLLKLALLLHDAGKGLGGDHSVVGSNIFRAYAAKLNLSAKAVNIGVTLVRYHTLMNDVANREDIYDQRTIFSFISKLGDPQTLKLAYIVAYCVINATDEKLYTPYLARLLRELYGICLQSFEDENLLDEAARRVKKELSIRRNAKFAALSENLKEKIFAIRSNLLFAKYQPADIISIAWAAQNADKLSVQVQNHQSLSIEIYAQNYPNLAVLLSALAHLDLGFMEIFELFDGKFYVKLEFNKNVKSSELETLKNLIEISLKSGASAQINRPIILKGELNFEPNHSQEYAKLGINAKDQRGLMAYVLGVFKEFDVKIANARIQTVKNRTRNLLLIEKREGVDLGEILKLLESE
;
A
#
# COMPACT_ATOMS: atom_id res chain seq x y z
N SER A 1 6.78 27.98 8.32
CA SER A 1 7.40 27.02 9.24
C SER A 1 8.80 27.48 9.58
N THR A 2 9.32 27.10 10.73
CA THR A 2 10.66 27.46 11.24
C THR A 2 11.81 26.99 10.34
N SER A 3 11.57 26.04 9.44
CA SER A 3 12.53 25.52 8.46
C SER A 3 12.37 26.08 7.06
N SER A 4 11.40 26.98 6.84
CA SER A 4 11.13 27.52 5.51
C SER A 4 12.23 28.46 5.06
N VAL A 5 12.65 28.35 3.80
CA VAL A 5 13.51 29.36 3.15
C VAL A 5 12.68 30.60 2.90
N LEU A 6 13.19 31.76 3.35
CA LEU A 6 12.57 33.06 3.11
C LEU A 6 13.08 33.62 1.78
N GLU A 7 12.17 33.86 0.85
CA GLU A 7 12.48 34.54 -0.39
C GLU A 7 12.59 36.05 -0.14
N VAL A 8 13.74 36.63 -0.44
CA VAL A 8 14.01 38.05 -0.26
C VAL A 8 14.36 38.66 -1.62
N LEU A 9 13.63 39.68 -2.04
CA LEU A 9 13.95 40.46 -3.24
C LEU A 9 14.52 41.81 -2.82
N LEU A 10 15.79 42.06 -3.15
CA LEU A 10 16.45 43.34 -2.96
C LEU A 10 16.36 44.12 -4.29
N VAL A 11 15.59 45.20 -4.28
CA VAL A 11 15.43 46.07 -5.45
C VAL A 11 16.25 47.32 -5.26
N PHE A 12 17.02 47.69 -6.28
CA PHE A 12 17.80 48.92 -6.31
C PHE A 12 17.56 49.72 -7.61
N LYS A 13 17.98 50.95 -7.61
CA LYS A 13 18.08 51.81 -8.81
C LYS A 13 19.48 52.36 -8.81
N GLU A 14 20.19 52.25 -9.94
CA GLU A 14 21.50 52.87 -10.10
C GLU A 14 21.38 54.40 -9.95
N ASN A 15 22.32 55.01 -9.25
CA ASN A 15 22.38 56.45 -9.05
C ASN A 15 23.82 56.93 -9.23
N ALA A 16 24.00 57.92 -10.06
CA ALA A 16 25.32 58.49 -10.30
C ALA A 16 25.92 59.06 -9.00
N GLY A 17 27.11 58.57 -8.66
CA GLY A 17 27.82 58.98 -7.43
C GLY A 17 27.74 58.00 -6.24
N PHE A 18 26.98 56.89 -6.37
CA PHE A 18 26.89 55.88 -5.33
C PHE A 18 27.27 54.48 -5.83
N ASN A 19 28.17 53.79 -5.14
CA ASN A 19 28.48 52.42 -5.46
C ASN A 19 27.45 51.45 -4.80
N VAL A 20 26.27 51.37 -5.41
CA VAL A 20 25.14 50.56 -4.95
C VAL A 20 25.54 49.09 -4.84
N LYS A 21 26.36 48.55 -5.74
CA LYS A 21 26.81 47.16 -5.72
C LYS A 21 27.64 46.82 -4.50
N PHE A 22 28.46 47.75 -4.01
CA PHE A 22 29.25 47.57 -2.79
C PHE A 22 28.35 47.53 -1.54
N ILE A 23 27.34 48.39 -1.47
CA ILE A 23 26.39 48.42 -0.34
C ILE A 23 25.55 47.14 -0.32
N LEU A 24 25.08 46.67 -1.48
CA LEU A 24 24.33 45.45 -1.63
C LEU A 24 25.15 44.21 -1.18
N LYS A 25 26.42 44.13 -1.55
CA LYS A 25 27.30 43.05 -1.08
C LYS A 25 27.42 43.01 0.44
N LYS A 26 27.57 44.15 1.10
CA LYS A 26 27.60 44.25 2.57
C LYS A 26 26.27 43.80 3.20
N LEU A 27 25.15 44.24 2.60
CA LEU A 27 23.81 43.87 3.08
C LEU A 27 23.57 42.35 2.95
N VAL A 28 23.92 41.76 1.81
CA VAL A 28 23.81 40.33 1.57
C VAL A 28 24.65 39.55 2.58
N ALA A 29 25.92 39.93 2.78
CA ALA A 29 26.79 39.27 3.76
C ALA A 29 26.22 39.35 5.19
N ALA A 30 25.63 40.49 5.56
CA ALA A 30 24.98 40.65 6.86
C ALA A 30 23.72 39.77 6.99
N LEU A 31 22.92 39.66 5.94
CA LEU A 31 21.74 38.79 5.90
C LEU A 31 22.10 37.31 5.92
N GLU A 32 23.11 36.89 5.19
CA GLU A 32 23.64 35.51 5.19
C GLU A 32 24.19 35.11 6.58
N GLY A 33 24.78 36.07 7.32
CA GLY A 33 25.23 35.87 8.69
C GLY A 33 24.12 35.77 9.74
N SER A 34 22.85 35.91 9.37
CA SER A 34 21.71 35.99 10.30
C SER A 34 21.16 34.67 10.82
N ASN A 35 21.75 33.52 10.54
CA ASN A 35 21.21 32.18 10.83
C ASN A 35 19.81 31.88 10.24
N LEU A 36 19.28 32.75 9.36
CA LEU A 36 18.06 32.52 8.64
C LEU A 36 18.34 31.82 7.31
N LYS A 37 17.50 30.89 6.93
CA LYS A 37 17.56 30.27 5.58
C LYS A 37 16.98 31.27 4.58
N LEU A 38 17.82 32.03 3.90
CA LEU A 38 17.44 33.06 2.95
C LEU A 38 17.77 32.66 1.50
N ASN A 39 16.85 32.93 0.59
CA ASN A 39 17.10 32.95 -0.85
C ASN A 39 17.00 34.39 -1.33
N ILE A 40 18.16 35.02 -1.51
CA ILE A 40 18.23 36.45 -1.79
C ILE A 40 18.39 36.65 -3.31
N LYS A 41 17.44 37.36 -3.91
CA LYS A 41 17.50 37.82 -5.30
C LYS A 41 17.75 39.31 -5.31
N ILE A 42 18.66 39.75 -6.16
CA ILE A 42 19.00 41.18 -6.36
C ILE A 42 18.59 41.54 -7.77
N CYS A 43 17.83 42.64 -7.92
CA CYS A 43 17.34 43.07 -9.20
C CYS A 43 17.33 44.59 -9.28
N GLU A 44 17.78 45.15 -10.42
CA GLU A 44 17.56 46.56 -10.70
C GLU A 44 16.09 46.81 -11.01
N LEU A 45 15.58 47.97 -10.60
CA LEU A 45 14.18 48.31 -10.81
C LEU A 45 13.73 48.17 -12.27
N GLY A 46 14.55 48.67 -13.24
CA GLY A 46 14.22 48.60 -14.66
C GLY A 46 14.22 47.21 -15.27
N GLU A 47 14.85 46.22 -14.61
CA GLU A 47 15.04 44.88 -15.14
C GLU A 47 14.01 43.88 -14.62
N ILE A 48 13.22 44.20 -13.58
CA ILE A 48 12.30 43.27 -12.93
C ILE A 48 11.38 42.55 -13.93
N TYR A 49 10.78 43.31 -14.85
CA TYR A 49 9.86 42.79 -15.86
C TYR A 49 10.57 41.83 -16.82
N GLU A 50 11.64 42.29 -17.47
CA GLU A 50 12.36 41.51 -18.46
C GLU A 50 13.01 40.25 -17.88
N ALA A 51 13.59 40.37 -16.69
CA ALA A 51 14.23 39.24 -16.00
C ALA A 51 13.25 38.11 -15.59
N HIS A 52 11.97 38.44 -15.36
CA HIS A 52 11.04 37.49 -14.73
C HIS A 52 9.74 37.25 -15.52
N LYS A 53 9.50 37.94 -16.65
CA LYS A 53 8.24 37.79 -17.43
C LYS A 53 7.95 36.37 -17.92
N ASN A 54 8.97 35.52 -18.06
CA ASN A 54 8.83 34.10 -18.46
C ASN A 54 9.10 33.12 -17.32
N ASP A 55 9.43 33.59 -16.10
CA ASP A 55 9.69 32.74 -14.96
C ASP A 55 8.43 32.53 -14.11
N HIS A 56 7.73 31.39 -14.32
CA HIS A 56 6.52 31.05 -13.58
C HIS A 56 6.75 30.90 -12.08
N LYS A 57 7.97 30.49 -11.63
CA LYS A 57 8.29 30.35 -10.21
C LYS A 57 8.48 31.72 -9.55
N ALA A 58 9.18 32.64 -10.24
CA ALA A 58 9.30 34.02 -9.76
C ALA A 58 7.93 34.70 -9.68
N LYS A 59 7.06 34.52 -10.68
CA LYS A 59 5.70 35.04 -10.67
C LYS A 59 4.85 34.48 -9.52
N ALA A 60 5.03 33.20 -9.17
CA ALA A 60 4.40 32.60 -8.01
C ALA A 60 4.90 33.25 -6.72
N ALA A 61 6.21 33.46 -6.54
CA ALA A 61 6.77 34.15 -5.39
C ALA A 61 6.27 35.61 -5.29
N PHE A 62 6.12 36.28 -6.44
CA PHE A 62 5.59 37.64 -6.53
C PHE A 62 4.10 37.78 -6.18
N SER A 63 3.36 36.70 -6.05
CA SER A 63 1.94 36.74 -5.69
C SER A 63 1.70 37.31 -4.28
N ARG A 64 2.70 37.28 -3.39
CA ARG A 64 2.62 37.72 -1.99
C ARG A 64 3.83 38.52 -1.57
N ILE A 65 4.12 39.61 -2.25
CA ILE A 65 5.18 40.53 -1.81
C ILE A 65 4.75 41.36 -0.61
N ARG A 66 5.67 41.57 0.30
CA ARG A 66 5.48 42.44 1.48
C ARG A 66 6.67 43.37 1.60
N TYR A 67 6.37 44.66 1.80
CA TYR A 67 7.39 45.67 2.13
C TYR A 67 8.03 45.30 3.48
N ILE A 68 9.35 45.27 3.53
CA ILE A 68 10.13 45.04 4.73
C ILE A 68 10.76 46.34 5.19
N CYS A 69 11.65 46.95 4.38
CA CYS A 69 12.34 48.20 4.66
C CYS A 69 12.84 48.87 3.39
N GLY A 70 13.34 50.10 3.46
CA GLY A 70 13.90 50.88 2.39
C GLY A 70 12.98 51.99 1.88
N SER A 71 13.20 52.42 0.63
CA SER A 71 12.40 53.46 0.00
C SER A 71 10.98 53.01 -0.36
N ARG A 72 9.96 53.67 0.17
CA ARG A 72 8.56 53.36 -0.15
C ARG A 72 8.21 53.71 -1.63
N THR A 73 8.88 54.76 -2.21
CA THR A 73 8.70 55.13 -3.57
C THR A 73 9.26 54.06 -4.50
N LEU A 74 10.46 53.53 -4.20
CA LEU A 74 11.06 52.45 -4.96
C LEU A 74 10.21 51.15 -4.83
N TYR A 75 9.69 50.84 -3.65
CA TYR A 75 8.78 49.74 -3.45
C TYR A 75 7.49 49.86 -4.29
N LYS A 76 6.87 51.04 -4.36
CA LYS A 76 5.67 51.28 -5.21
C LYS A 76 5.99 51.02 -6.67
N ALA A 77 7.12 51.54 -7.17
CA ALA A 77 7.56 51.36 -8.56
C ALA A 77 7.87 49.85 -8.84
N ALA A 78 8.58 49.17 -7.95
CA ALA A 78 8.85 47.74 -8.06
C ALA A 78 7.56 46.94 -8.06
N ARG A 79 6.60 47.29 -7.21
CA ARG A 79 5.29 46.65 -7.17
C ARG A 79 4.52 46.76 -8.47
N SER A 80 4.59 47.89 -9.17
CA SER A 80 3.96 48.08 -10.48
C SER A 80 4.56 47.09 -11.52
N GLN A 81 5.89 47.04 -11.62
CA GLN A 81 6.56 46.11 -12.53
C GLN A 81 6.33 44.65 -12.23
N ILE A 82 6.35 44.30 -10.95
CA ILE A 82 6.00 42.93 -10.48
C ILE A 82 4.57 42.58 -10.92
N TYR A 83 3.66 43.51 -10.82
CA TYR A 83 2.29 43.33 -11.30
C TYR A 83 2.21 43.07 -12.81
N GLU A 84 2.83 43.91 -13.62
CA GLU A 84 2.92 43.75 -15.07
C GLU A 84 3.55 42.36 -15.42
N THR A 85 4.61 42.00 -14.70
CA THR A 85 5.26 40.69 -14.84
C THR A 85 4.30 39.52 -14.60
N ARG A 86 3.43 39.62 -13.60
CA ARG A 86 2.45 38.56 -13.25
C ARG A 86 1.32 38.49 -14.27
N GLU A 87 0.87 39.62 -14.81
CA GLU A 87 -0.17 39.64 -15.83
C GLU A 87 0.31 39.11 -17.19
N PHE A 88 1.59 39.24 -17.51
CA PHE A 88 2.14 38.70 -18.73
C PHE A 88 1.93 37.18 -18.83
N ASN A 89 1.26 36.74 -19.91
CA ASN A 89 0.91 35.32 -20.11
C ASN A 89 0.17 34.68 -18.92
N ALA A 90 -0.79 35.42 -18.35
CA ALA A 90 -1.54 35.02 -17.17
C ALA A 90 -2.21 33.63 -17.29
N GLN A 91 -2.68 33.26 -18.48
CA GLN A 91 -3.24 31.92 -18.73
C GLN A 91 -2.21 30.81 -18.55
N GLU A 92 -1.00 30.99 -19.06
CA GLU A 92 0.07 30.00 -18.93
C GLU A 92 0.56 29.91 -17.47
N ASN A 93 0.57 31.02 -16.75
CA ASN A 93 0.88 31.01 -15.31
C ASN A 93 -0.15 30.20 -14.54
N LEU A 94 -1.44 30.42 -14.82
CA LEU A 94 -2.49 29.65 -14.13
C LEU A 94 -2.45 28.16 -14.50
N LYS A 95 -2.16 27.83 -15.77
CA LYS A 95 -1.91 26.43 -16.17
C LYS A 95 -0.74 25.82 -15.43
N PHE A 96 0.36 26.55 -15.25
CA PHE A 96 1.51 26.11 -14.50
C PHE A 96 1.14 25.78 -13.04
N TYR A 97 0.39 26.66 -12.36
CA TYR A 97 -0.07 26.43 -10.98
C TYR A 97 -1.02 25.22 -10.90
N ALA A 98 -1.99 25.17 -11.79
CA ALA A 98 -2.94 24.06 -11.86
C ALA A 98 -2.26 22.72 -12.14
N LYS A 99 -1.25 22.69 -13.01
CA LYS A 99 -0.46 21.48 -13.30
C LYS A 99 0.33 21.01 -12.09
N ASN A 100 1.01 21.92 -11.38
CA ASN A 100 1.80 21.55 -10.19
C ASN A 100 0.93 21.06 -9.04
N MET A 101 -0.30 21.53 -8.93
CA MET A 101 -1.30 21.00 -7.99
C MET A 101 -1.94 19.69 -8.45
N GLY A 102 -1.87 19.35 -9.74
CA GLY A 102 -2.70 18.30 -10.30
C GLY A 102 -4.20 18.64 -10.29
N ALA A 103 -4.57 19.93 -10.48
CA ALA A 103 -5.95 20.40 -10.35
C ALA A 103 -6.92 19.81 -11.40
N PHE A 104 -6.41 19.24 -12.48
CA PHE A 104 -7.18 18.60 -13.54
C PHE A 104 -7.08 17.07 -13.52
N ASN A 105 -6.36 16.51 -12.56
CA ASN A 105 -6.18 15.07 -12.39
C ASN A 105 -7.16 14.51 -11.35
N ASP A 106 -7.29 13.18 -11.33
CA ASP A 106 -7.97 12.48 -10.25
C ASP A 106 -7.32 12.82 -8.89
N ILE A 107 -8.09 12.73 -7.82
CA ILE A 107 -7.58 12.92 -6.46
C ILE A 107 -6.87 11.63 -6.03
N PRO A 108 -5.54 11.63 -5.87
CA PRO A 108 -4.82 10.46 -5.37
C PRO A 108 -5.15 10.18 -3.91
N ASN A 109 -4.83 8.96 -3.45
CA ASN A 109 -4.98 8.60 -2.04
C ASN A 109 -3.91 9.30 -1.18
N ILE A 110 -4.30 9.74 0.01
CA ILE A 110 -3.38 10.33 0.99
C ILE A 110 -2.62 9.21 1.70
N LYS A 111 -1.28 9.32 1.67
CA LYS A 111 -0.39 8.39 2.40
C LYS A 111 -0.49 8.61 3.91
N GLN A 112 -0.18 7.57 4.70
CA GLN A 112 -0.11 7.68 6.16
C GLN A 112 1.13 8.44 6.67
N GLU A 113 2.19 8.47 5.88
CA GLU A 113 3.41 9.25 6.13
C GLU A 113 3.57 10.30 5.01
N PRO A 114 2.69 11.34 4.97
CA PRO A 114 2.74 12.32 3.89
C PRO A 114 3.88 13.32 4.07
N ASP A 115 4.44 13.77 2.97
CA ASP A 115 5.20 15.02 2.96
C ASP A 115 4.22 16.20 3.11
N LEU A 116 4.20 16.82 4.28
CA LEU A 116 3.28 17.91 4.63
C LEU A 116 3.45 19.17 3.77
N LYS A 117 4.52 19.23 2.96
CA LYS A 117 4.77 20.29 2.00
C LYS A 117 4.31 19.90 0.59
N ASN A 118 4.75 18.74 0.11
CA ASN A 118 4.69 18.40 -1.32
C ASN A 118 3.58 17.40 -1.68
N ASP A 119 3.14 16.54 -0.73
CA ASP A 119 2.08 15.58 -1.01
C ASP A 119 0.70 16.25 -1.05
N LEU A 120 -0.30 15.50 -1.48
CA LEU A 120 -1.68 15.91 -1.65
C LEU A 120 -2.24 16.63 -0.43
N GLY A 121 -2.77 17.82 -0.61
CA GLY A 121 -3.30 18.65 0.48
C GLY A 121 -2.25 19.27 1.37
N GLY A 122 -0.97 19.18 1.02
CA GLY A 122 0.13 19.82 1.74
C GLY A 122 0.19 21.34 1.52
N THR A 123 1.18 21.99 2.16
CA THR A 123 1.30 23.45 2.12
C THR A 123 1.57 24.02 0.72
N ASN A 124 2.07 23.21 -0.22
CA ASN A 124 2.23 23.62 -1.62
C ASN A 124 0.88 23.76 -2.34
N ASP A 125 -0.12 22.95 -2.03
CA ASP A 125 -1.47 23.12 -2.59
C ASP A 125 -2.06 24.47 -2.17
N ILE A 126 -1.89 24.85 -0.90
CA ILE A 126 -2.30 26.16 -0.37
C ILE A 126 -1.50 27.30 -1.04
N TYR A 127 -0.20 27.10 -1.23
CA TYR A 127 0.66 28.07 -1.90
C TYR A 127 0.21 28.35 -3.34
N TYR A 128 0.02 27.32 -4.15
CA TYR A 128 -0.42 27.46 -5.53
C TYR A 128 -1.85 27.97 -5.65
N LEU A 129 -2.76 27.59 -4.74
CA LEU A 129 -4.09 28.19 -4.65
C LEU A 129 -4.00 29.72 -4.48
N ASN A 130 -3.18 30.17 -3.53
CA ASN A 130 -2.97 31.60 -3.31
C ASN A 130 -2.36 32.30 -4.55
N CYS A 131 -1.38 31.67 -5.22
CA CYS A 131 -0.79 32.20 -6.44
C CYS A 131 -1.83 32.32 -7.55
N ALA A 132 -2.71 31.35 -7.70
CA ALA A 132 -3.76 31.33 -8.69
C ALA A 132 -4.80 32.42 -8.45
N LEU A 133 -5.31 32.55 -7.23
CA LEU A 133 -6.39 33.49 -6.92
C LEU A 133 -5.92 34.95 -6.73
N ASN A 134 -4.70 35.19 -6.23
CA ASN A 134 -4.14 36.53 -6.10
C ASN A 134 -3.42 37.01 -7.36
N GLY A 135 -3.19 36.13 -8.34
CA GLY A 135 -2.35 36.40 -9.52
C GLY A 135 -2.96 37.33 -10.56
N PHE A 136 -4.27 37.55 -10.55
CA PHE A 136 -4.98 38.06 -11.72
C PHE A 136 -5.59 39.46 -11.60
N GLU A 137 -5.78 40.01 -10.42
CA GLU A 137 -6.40 41.32 -10.24
C GLU A 137 -5.79 42.03 -9.05
N ASN A 138 -5.27 43.24 -9.27
CA ASN A 138 -4.47 43.97 -8.27
C ASN A 138 -5.23 44.35 -7.02
N GLU A 139 -6.54 44.40 -7.04
CA GLU A 139 -7.37 44.93 -5.96
C GLU A 139 -8.34 43.93 -5.39
N ILE A 140 -8.51 42.76 -6.04
CA ILE A 140 -9.46 41.72 -5.56
C ILE A 140 -8.72 40.75 -4.70
N SER A 141 -9.12 40.66 -3.43
CA SER A 141 -8.52 39.72 -2.48
C SER A 141 -8.80 38.24 -2.88
N MET A 142 -7.90 37.33 -2.51
CA MET A 142 -8.11 35.87 -2.63
C MET A 142 -9.50 35.48 -2.10
N ARG A 143 -9.94 36.05 -0.98
CA ARG A 143 -11.26 35.80 -0.38
C ARG A 143 -12.37 36.12 -1.36
N SER A 144 -12.37 37.29 -1.97
CA SER A 144 -13.41 37.70 -2.93
C SER A 144 -13.43 36.83 -4.18
N GLN A 145 -12.28 36.34 -4.64
CA GLN A 145 -12.21 35.40 -5.78
C GLN A 145 -12.74 34.01 -5.40
N ALA A 146 -12.38 33.51 -4.21
CA ALA A 146 -12.84 32.20 -3.71
C ALA A 146 -14.36 32.20 -3.51
N LEU A 147 -14.93 33.26 -2.94
CA LEU A 147 -16.37 33.41 -2.66
C LEU A 147 -17.24 33.44 -3.94
N LYS A 148 -16.66 33.54 -5.12
CA LYS A 148 -17.39 33.32 -6.39
C LYS A 148 -17.79 31.86 -6.59
N PHE A 149 -17.13 30.92 -5.94
CA PHE A 149 -17.27 29.47 -6.16
C PHE A 149 -17.68 28.68 -4.92
N ILE A 150 -17.30 29.18 -3.73
CA ILE A 150 -17.60 28.55 -2.42
C ILE A 150 -18.27 29.59 -1.50
N ASP A 151 -18.93 29.11 -0.46
CA ASP A 151 -19.53 29.99 0.55
C ASP A 151 -18.54 30.34 1.70
N GLU A 152 -18.96 31.23 2.61
CA GLU A 152 -18.14 31.68 3.75
C GLU A 152 -17.81 30.53 4.72
N LYS A 153 -18.71 29.57 4.91
CA LYS A 153 -18.47 28.42 5.79
C LYS A 153 -17.41 27.51 5.20
N GLU A 154 -17.51 27.23 3.89
CA GLU A 154 -16.55 26.42 3.14
C GLU A 154 -15.18 27.09 3.13
N LEU A 155 -15.11 28.40 2.92
CA LEU A 155 -13.84 29.15 2.97
C LEU A 155 -13.22 29.13 4.37
N SER A 156 -14.04 29.29 5.41
CA SER A 156 -13.58 29.21 6.80
C SER A 156 -13.03 27.80 7.12
N ALA A 157 -13.71 26.76 6.68
CA ALA A 157 -13.27 25.37 6.84
C ALA A 157 -11.91 25.12 6.15
N LEU A 158 -11.75 25.62 4.91
CA LEU A 158 -10.49 25.53 4.18
C LEU A 158 -9.34 26.23 4.94
N ASN A 159 -9.58 27.45 5.44
CA ASN A 159 -8.57 28.19 6.19
C ASN A 159 -8.18 27.47 7.50
N LEU A 160 -9.15 26.96 8.25
CA LEU A 160 -8.90 26.19 9.48
C LEU A 160 -8.11 24.91 9.19
N ALA A 161 -8.42 24.20 8.10
CA ALA A 161 -7.67 23.02 7.67
C ALA A 161 -6.23 23.39 7.30
N ALA A 162 -6.04 24.48 6.56
CA ALA A 162 -4.72 24.96 6.15
C ALA A 162 -3.86 25.36 7.38
N ASP A 163 -4.45 26.08 8.34
CA ASP A 163 -3.78 26.47 9.58
C ASP A 163 -3.40 25.25 10.42
N PHE A 164 -4.27 24.25 10.50
CA PHE A 164 -3.97 23.01 11.23
C PHE A 164 -2.79 22.25 10.62
N ILE A 165 -2.76 22.10 9.29
CA ILE A 165 -1.63 21.47 8.59
C ILE A 165 -0.33 22.24 8.85
N LEU A 166 -0.39 23.57 8.81
CA LEU A 166 0.78 24.41 9.07
C LEU A 166 1.27 24.27 10.53
N CYS A 167 0.37 24.12 11.49
CA CYS A 167 0.72 23.85 12.90
C CYS A 167 1.41 22.50 13.05
N VAL A 168 0.85 21.41 12.47
CA VAL A 168 1.46 20.08 12.50
C VAL A 168 2.84 20.11 11.83
N LYS A 169 2.94 20.73 10.64
CA LYS A 169 4.20 20.89 9.91
C LYS A 169 5.23 21.64 10.74
N SER A 170 4.83 22.69 11.45
CA SER A 170 5.74 23.48 12.29
C SER A 170 6.23 22.68 13.49
N ALA A 171 5.34 21.95 14.18
CA ALA A 171 5.70 21.05 15.26
C ALA A 171 6.64 19.93 14.78
N GLN A 172 6.33 19.29 13.65
CA GLN A 172 7.17 18.28 13.01
C GLN A 172 8.59 18.81 12.71
N ASN A 173 8.68 20.02 12.15
CA ASN A 173 9.96 20.63 11.83
C ASN A 173 10.79 21.00 13.08
N LEU A 174 10.15 21.39 14.17
CA LEU A 174 10.80 21.65 15.45
C LEU A 174 11.35 20.35 16.08
N THR A 175 10.65 19.24 15.86
CA THR A 175 11.01 17.94 16.43
C THR A 175 12.10 17.23 15.62
N LEU A 176 12.00 17.23 14.28
CA LEU A 176 12.82 16.40 13.39
C LEU A 176 13.54 17.17 12.27
N GLY A 177 13.22 18.45 12.03
CA GLY A 177 13.75 19.19 10.89
C GLY A 177 13.30 18.68 9.51
N SER A 178 12.26 17.84 9.45
CA SER A 178 11.75 17.19 8.22
C SER A 178 10.31 17.60 7.94
N ASP A 179 9.95 17.66 6.65
CA ASP A 179 8.57 17.90 6.19
C ASP A 179 7.75 16.60 6.09
N VAL A 180 8.39 15.41 6.15
CA VAL A 180 7.73 14.12 6.11
C VAL A 180 7.17 13.78 7.49
N PHE A 181 5.87 13.53 7.56
CA PHE A 181 5.18 13.17 8.80
C PHE A 181 5.74 11.86 9.36
N ALA A 182 6.17 11.89 10.62
CA ALA A 182 6.81 10.76 11.29
C ALA A 182 5.92 10.26 12.46
N PRO A 183 5.22 9.14 12.28
CA PRO A 183 4.36 8.56 13.32
C PRO A 183 5.08 8.26 14.64
N ALA A 184 6.35 7.86 14.57
CA ALA A 184 7.18 7.59 15.75
C ALA A 184 7.35 8.82 16.68
N LYS A 185 7.13 10.03 16.17
CA LYS A 185 7.23 11.31 16.91
C LYS A 185 5.86 11.95 17.19
N LEU A 186 4.78 11.24 16.92
CA LEU A 186 3.44 11.79 17.02
C LEU A 186 3.10 12.33 18.42
N ASN A 187 3.57 11.67 19.48
CA ASN A 187 3.36 12.14 20.85
C ASN A 187 4.09 13.47 21.13
N GLU A 188 5.32 13.63 20.63
CA GLU A 188 6.10 14.87 20.77
C GLU A 188 5.46 16.01 19.97
N ILE A 189 5.04 15.72 18.74
CA ILE A 189 4.30 16.68 17.88
C ILE A 189 3.01 17.11 18.57
N THR A 190 2.25 16.15 19.12
CA THR A 190 1.01 16.42 19.87
C THR A 190 1.26 17.32 21.07
N ALA A 191 2.31 17.05 21.85
CA ALA A 191 2.66 17.85 23.02
C ALA A 191 3.01 19.32 22.64
N LEU A 192 3.71 19.54 21.53
CA LEU A 192 4.02 20.88 21.01
C LEU A 192 2.79 21.64 20.52
N MET A 193 1.77 20.93 20.02
CA MET A 193 0.54 21.54 19.53
C MET A 193 -0.46 21.89 20.64
N GLN A 194 -0.37 21.24 21.82
CA GLN A 194 -1.26 21.47 22.95
C GLN A 194 -0.86 22.76 23.67
N THR A 195 -1.54 23.87 23.37
CA THR A 195 -1.43 25.08 24.17
C THR A 195 -2.24 24.93 25.46
N LYS A 196 -1.60 25.10 26.61
CA LYS A 196 -2.04 25.43 28.00
C LYS A 196 -3.49 25.14 28.50
N SER A 197 -4.37 24.57 27.68
CA SER A 197 -5.71 24.20 28.12
C SER A 197 -5.72 22.77 28.66
N LYS A 198 -5.73 22.61 29.98
CA LYS A 198 -5.77 21.32 30.72
C LYS A 198 -7.02 20.47 30.49
N LYS A 199 -7.92 20.79 29.55
CA LYS A 199 -9.24 20.16 29.47
C LYS A 199 -9.42 19.07 28.41
N THR A 200 -8.52 18.90 27.45
CA THR A 200 -8.59 17.79 26.50
C THR A 200 -7.17 17.40 26.07
N GLN A 201 -6.59 16.38 26.69
CA GLN A 201 -5.52 15.64 26.04
C GLN A 201 -6.13 14.93 24.81
N GLU A 202 -6.05 15.58 23.65
CA GLU A 202 -6.35 14.90 22.42
C GLU A 202 -5.34 13.76 22.27
N ASN A 203 -5.82 12.53 22.13
CA ASN A 203 -4.98 11.38 21.85
C ASN A 203 -4.24 11.61 20.54
N SER A 204 -3.01 11.16 20.45
CA SER A 204 -2.18 11.27 19.23
C SER A 204 -2.87 10.74 17.97
N SER A 205 -3.70 9.70 18.10
CA SER A 205 -4.51 9.18 16.98
C SER A 205 -5.56 10.15 16.45
N VAL A 206 -6.14 11.00 17.31
CA VAL A 206 -7.11 12.05 16.92
C VAL A 206 -6.43 13.11 16.07
N ILE A 207 -5.20 13.48 16.42
CA ILE A 207 -4.42 14.47 15.64
C ILE A 207 -4.07 13.95 14.26
N SER A 208 -3.67 12.69 14.13
CA SER A 208 -3.38 12.10 12.80
C SER A 208 -4.64 11.99 11.93
N GLN A 209 -5.76 11.56 12.50
CA GLN A 209 -7.04 11.52 11.78
C GLN A 209 -7.47 12.92 11.29
N LYS A 210 -7.35 13.92 12.17
CA LYS A 210 -7.65 15.31 11.82
C LYS A 210 -6.70 15.83 10.75
N LEU A 211 -5.41 15.47 10.81
CA LEU A 211 -4.43 15.84 9.79
C LEU A 211 -4.85 15.32 8.41
N PHE A 212 -5.18 14.04 8.29
CA PHE A 212 -5.60 13.46 7.02
C PHE A 212 -6.90 14.05 6.50
N SER A 213 -7.88 14.28 7.38
CA SER A 213 -9.11 15.00 7.03
C SER A 213 -8.84 16.42 6.53
N CYS A 214 -7.94 17.16 7.19
CA CYS A 214 -7.55 18.51 6.78
C CYS A 214 -6.82 18.49 5.42
N MET A 215 -5.88 17.55 5.23
CA MET A 215 -5.17 17.41 3.95
C MET A 215 -6.13 17.05 2.82
N HIS A 216 -7.08 16.14 3.06
CA HIS A 216 -8.12 15.82 2.08
C HIS A 216 -8.96 17.05 1.72
N SER A 217 -9.44 17.78 2.71
CA SER A 217 -10.22 19.01 2.50
C SER A 217 -9.42 20.05 1.71
N VAL A 218 -8.17 20.32 2.09
CA VAL A 218 -7.31 21.25 1.34
C VAL A 218 -7.13 20.77 -0.09
N ALA A 219 -6.90 19.49 -0.32
CA ALA A 219 -6.73 18.92 -1.66
C ALA A 219 -7.96 19.14 -2.55
N VAL A 220 -9.15 18.84 -2.04
CA VAL A 220 -10.41 18.96 -2.78
C VAL A 220 -10.74 20.43 -3.06
N PHE A 221 -10.71 21.28 -2.02
CA PHE A 221 -11.06 22.70 -2.16
C PHE A 221 -10.08 23.47 -3.05
N SER A 222 -8.78 23.25 -2.85
CA SER A 222 -7.76 23.96 -3.63
C SER A 222 -7.84 23.64 -5.11
N ARG A 223 -7.99 22.35 -5.45
CA ARG A 223 -8.15 21.89 -6.84
C ARG A 223 -9.44 22.41 -7.45
N TYR A 224 -10.54 22.34 -6.71
CA TYR A 224 -11.83 22.85 -7.17
C TYR A 224 -11.77 24.36 -7.47
N LEU A 225 -11.22 25.15 -6.55
CA LEU A 225 -11.11 26.60 -6.72
C LEU A 225 -10.23 26.97 -7.92
N VAL A 226 -9.05 26.35 -8.07
CA VAL A 226 -8.14 26.62 -9.18
C VAL A 226 -8.76 26.18 -10.51
N ALA A 227 -9.36 24.99 -10.58
CA ALA A 227 -10.01 24.51 -11.79
C ALA A 227 -11.22 25.38 -12.18
N SER A 228 -12.03 25.79 -11.19
CA SER A 228 -13.19 26.67 -11.41
C SER A 228 -12.78 28.06 -11.84
N PHE A 229 -11.76 28.62 -11.21
CA PHE A 229 -11.21 29.93 -11.58
C PHE A 229 -10.62 29.90 -12.99
N TYR A 230 -9.85 28.87 -13.35
CA TYR A 230 -9.33 28.68 -14.70
C TYR A 230 -10.46 28.62 -15.73
N ARG A 231 -11.48 27.81 -15.46
CA ARG A 231 -12.64 27.68 -16.35
C ARG A 231 -13.40 29.01 -16.51
N SER A 232 -13.61 29.75 -15.45
CA SER A 232 -14.34 31.00 -15.46
C SER A 232 -13.64 32.09 -16.26
N LYS A 233 -12.30 32.13 -16.27
CA LYS A 233 -11.49 33.14 -16.94
C LYS A 233 -11.17 32.81 -18.40
N PHE A 234 -10.91 31.56 -18.72
CA PHE A 234 -10.31 31.12 -19.98
C PHE A 234 -11.17 30.18 -20.82
N THR A 235 -12.30 29.73 -20.29
CA THR A 235 -13.27 28.93 -21.04
C THR A 235 -14.62 29.64 -21.04
N SER A 236 -14.98 30.26 -22.16
CA SER A 236 -16.36 30.78 -22.33
C SER A 236 -17.34 29.58 -22.28
N GLY A 237 -18.55 29.78 -21.72
CA GLY A 237 -19.59 28.74 -21.58
C GLY A 237 -19.96 27.96 -22.84
N ALA A 238 -19.66 28.54 -24.04
CA ALA A 238 -19.79 27.85 -25.31
C ALA A 238 -18.76 26.72 -25.54
N LYS A 239 -17.68 26.65 -24.77
CA LYS A 239 -16.59 25.68 -25.00
C LYS A 239 -16.78 24.32 -24.36
N PHE A 240 -17.73 24.14 -23.45
CA PHE A 240 -18.16 22.77 -23.08
C PHE A 240 -18.74 22.01 -24.28
N SER A 241 -19.43 22.73 -25.18
CA SER A 241 -19.87 22.15 -26.46
C SER A 241 -18.69 21.97 -27.45
N GLN A 242 -17.64 22.79 -27.37
CA GLN A 242 -16.44 22.68 -28.20
C GLN A 242 -15.48 21.55 -27.73
N LEU A 243 -15.54 21.13 -26.46
CA LEU A 243 -14.77 20.01 -25.92
C LEU A 243 -15.31 18.65 -26.38
N ARG A 244 -16.29 18.57 -27.30
CA ARG A 244 -16.98 17.34 -27.72
C ARG A 244 -17.53 16.54 -26.52
N ALA A 245 -17.76 17.20 -25.39
CA ALA A 245 -18.33 16.56 -24.21
C ALA A 245 -19.79 16.22 -24.48
N ALA A 246 -20.11 14.95 -24.48
CA ALA A 246 -21.47 14.50 -24.63
C ALA A 246 -22.27 14.86 -23.38
N ARG A 247 -23.36 15.64 -23.53
CA ARG A 247 -24.32 15.84 -22.45
C ARG A 247 -25.10 14.55 -22.24
N LEU A 248 -25.07 14.03 -21.03
CA LEU A 248 -25.79 12.85 -20.65
C LEU A 248 -27.21 13.19 -20.20
N LYS A 249 -28.15 12.25 -20.34
CA LYS A 249 -29.56 12.43 -19.92
C LYS A 249 -29.72 12.74 -18.44
N ASN A 250 -28.74 12.30 -17.61
CA ASN A 250 -28.73 12.55 -16.16
C ASN A 250 -28.25 13.97 -15.77
N GLY A 251 -27.88 14.82 -16.74
CA GLY A 251 -27.39 16.17 -16.49
C GLY A 251 -25.87 16.31 -16.33
N PHE A 252 -25.15 15.22 -16.30
CA PHE A 252 -23.68 15.21 -16.37
C PHE A 252 -23.18 15.43 -17.80
N TYR A 253 -21.90 15.75 -17.92
CA TYR A 253 -21.19 15.80 -19.17
C TYR A 253 -20.04 14.77 -19.14
N ARG A 254 -19.79 14.11 -20.26
CA ARG A 254 -18.73 13.13 -20.40
C ARG A 254 -17.79 13.53 -21.54
N PHE A 255 -16.50 13.57 -21.22
CA PHE A 255 -15.44 13.65 -22.21
C PHE A 255 -14.50 12.45 -21.96
N GLU A 256 -14.30 11.62 -22.97
CA GLU A 256 -13.67 10.30 -22.80
C GLU A 256 -14.30 9.52 -21.66
N ASN A 257 -13.53 9.13 -20.65
CA ASN A 257 -14.01 8.45 -19.45
C ASN A 257 -14.23 9.39 -18.25
N THR A 258 -14.04 10.71 -18.43
CA THR A 258 -14.19 11.66 -17.33
C THR A 258 -15.58 12.29 -17.31
N ILE A 259 -16.19 12.32 -16.13
CA ILE A 259 -17.48 12.93 -15.85
C ILE A 259 -17.28 14.33 -15.30
N TYR A 260 -18.03 15.28 -15.83
CA TYR A 260 -17.98 16.69 -15.48
C TYR A 260 -19.37 17.21 -15.10
N VAL A 261 -19.38 18.17 -14.19
CA VAL A 261 -20.56 18.95 -13.83
C VAL A 261 -20.33 20.42 -14.22
N PRO A 262 -21.32 21.12 -14.81
CA PRO A 262 -21.20 22.56 -15.08
C PRO A 262 -20.94 23.36 -13.80
N LEU A 263 -20.23 24.50 -13.94
CA LEU A 263 -20.08 25.45 -12.84
C LEU A 263 -21.45 25.95 -12.36
N HIS A 264 -21.59 26.23 -11.08
CA HIS A 264 -22.81 26.77 -10.44
C HIS A 264 -24.03 25.86 -10.48
N VAL A 265 -23.87 24.54 -10.58
CA VAL A 265 -24.97 23.59 -10.39
C VAL A 265 -25.46 23.64 -8.94
N ARG A 266 -26.77 23.74 -8.74
CA ARG A 266 -27.37 23.76 -7.41
C ARG A 266 -27.24 22.40 -6.73
N ALA A 267 -27.05 22.43 -5.43
CA ALA A 267 -27.11 21.23 -4.58
C ALA A 267 -28.44 20.50 -4.78
N ARG A 268 -28.40 19.18 -4.76
CA ARG A 268 -29.58 18.30 -4.89
C ARG A 268 -29.68 17.36 -3.70
N PRO A 269 -30.88 16.82 -3.40
CA PRO A 269 -31.00 15.74 -2.43
C PRO A 269 -30.07 14.56 -2.77
N LEU A 270 -29.50 13.91 -1.76
CA LEU A 270 -28.57 12.80 -1.93
C LEU A 270 -29.15 11.69 -2.82
N ASN A 271 -30.41 11.32 -2.63
CA ASN A 271 -31.09 10.31 -3.46
C ASN A 271 -31.14 10.69 -4.94
N ALA A 272 -31.32 11.97 -5.26
CA ALA A 272 -31.29 12.43 -6.64
C ALA A 272 -29.89 12.33 -7.25
N VAL A 273 -28.86 12.64 -6.47
CA VAL A 273 -27.44 12.50 -6.87
C VAL A 273 -27.06 11.03 -7.10
N LEU A 274 -27.45 10.13 -6.19
CA LEU A 274 -27.20 8.70 -6.34
C LEU A 274 -27.92 8.12 -7.59
N LYS A 275 -29.16 8.55 -7.86
CA LYS A 275 -29.88 8.17 -9.09
C LYS A 275 -29.16 8.69 -10.35
N GLN A 276 -28.58 9.90 -10.31
CA GLN A 276 -27.76 10.41 -11.42
C GLN A 276 -26.51 9.57 -11.65
N LEU A 277 -25.81 9.15 -10.58
CA LEU A 277 -24.64 8.28 -10.68
C LEU A 277 -25.02 6.89 -11.22
N LEU A 278 -26.15 6.33 -10.79
CA LEU A 278 -26.67 5.05 -11.29
C LEU A 278 -27.10 5.10 -12.77
N ALA A 279 -27.52 6.27 -13.25
CA ALA A 279 -27.86 6.48 -14.65
C ALA A 279 -26.65 6.58 -15.59
N LEU A 280 -25.43 6.62 -15.06
CA LEU A 280 -24.21 6.39 -15.84
C LEU A 280 -24.17 4.92 -16.29
N GLY A 281 -23.66 4.63 -17.48
CA GLY A 281 -23.39 3.26 -17.93
C GLY A 281 -22.48 2.51 -16.96
N ASP A 282 -22.50 1.18 -16.98
CA ASP A 282 -21.58 0.36 -16.15
C ASP A 282 -20.20 0.28 -16.82
N ALA A 283 -19.39 1.30 -16.60
CA ALA A 283 -18.05 1.45 -17.11
C ALA A 283 -17.15 2.12 -16.07
N GLU A 284 -15.86 2.04 -16.26
CA GLU A 284 -14.88 2.73 -15.42
C GLU A 284 -14.87 4.23 -15.78
N TYR A 285 -15.24 5.07 -14.83
CA TYR A 285 -15.25 6.51 -14.97
C TYR A 285 -14.24 7.17 -14.04
N LYS A 286 -13.76 8.33 -14.49
CA LYS A 286 -13.07 9.32 -13.67
C LYS A 286 -14.05 10.45 -13.36
N PHE A 287 -13.91 11.03 -12.18
CA PHE A 287 -14.74 12.17 -11.78
C PHE A 287 -13.85 13.38 -11.58
N ASP A 288 -14.10 14.43 -12.33
CA ASP A 288 -13.36 15.66 -12.15
C ASP A 288 -13.65 16.30 -10.79
N VAL A 289 -12.75 17.15 -10.33
CA VAL A 289 -12.88 17.80 -9.01
C VAL A 289 -14.17 18.63 -8.89
N GLY A 290 -14.69 19.17 -9.99
CA GLY A 290 -15.98 19.87 -9.99
C GLY A 290 -17.15 18.92 -9.70
N THR A 291 -17.10 17.70 -10.23
CA THR A 291 -18.08 16.66 -9.93
C THR A 291 -17.95 16.18 -8.48
N ILE A 292 -16.72 15.96 -7.98
CA ILE A 292 -16.50 15.62 -6.55
C ILE A 292 -17.10 16.70 -5.65
N PHE A 293 -16.87 17.97 -5.98
CA PHE A 293 -17.39 19.08 -5.18
C PHE A 293 -18.92 19.21 -5.27
N TYR A 294 -19.52 18.88 -6.41
CA TYR A 294 -20.95 18.78 -6.58
C TYR A 294 -21.55 17.67 -5.68
N LEU A 295 -20.91 16.49 -5.64
CA LEU A 295 -21.32 15.40 -4.76
C LEU A 295 -21.22 15.83 -3.28
N LYS A 296 -20.13 16.48 -2.87
CA LYS A 296 -19.93 16.98 -1.50
C LYS A 296 -21.04 17.89 -1.01
N ARG A 297 -21.64 18.66 -1.91
CA ARG A 297 -22.77 19.56 -1.61
C ARG A 297 -24.14 18.87 -1.62
N ALA A 298 -24.21 17.54 -1.77
CA ALA A 298 -25.49 16.83 -1.74
C ALA A 298 -26.20 17.07 -0.40
N GLN A 299 -27.49 17.35 -0.47
CA GLN A 299 -28.33 17.57 0.71
C GLN A 299 -28.73 16.23 1.32
N ILE A 300 -28.38 16.02 2.57
CA ILE A 300 -28.62 14.79 3.31
C ILE A 300 -29.87 14.99 4.16
N SER A 301 -30.90 14.17 3.92
CA SER A 301 -32.10 14.10 4.76
C SER A 301 -32.17 12.77 5.51
N LYS A 302 -32.65 12.80 6.75
CA LYS A 302 -32.89 11.58 7.54
C LYS A 302 -34.03 10.73 6.97
N GLU A 303 -35.00 11.37 6.35
CA GLU A 303 -36.17 10.71 5.77
C GLU A 303 -35.82 9.85 4.56
N ASP A 304 -34.73 10.21 3.84
CA ASP A 304 -34.29 9.51 2.64
C ASP A 304 -33.26 8.37 2.92
N ALA A 305 -33.00 8.06 4.19
CA ALA A 305 -31.86 7.16 4.54
C ALA A 305 -32.05 5.74 4.00
N GLU A 306 -33.25 5.15 4.07
CA GLU A 306 -33.49 3.79 3.54
C GLU A 306 -33.40 3.74 2.02
N ASP A 307 -33.96 4.72 1.33
CA ASP A 307 -33.85 4.84 -0.12
C ASP A 307 -32.37 5.01 -0.55
N SER A 308 -31.61 5.80 0.19
CA SER A 308 -30.16 5.98 -0.05
C SER A 308 -29.40 4.66 0.05
N LEU A 309 -29.71 3.82 1.04
CA LEU A 309 -29.12 2.49 1.20
C LEU A 309 -29.50 1.56 0.05
N ALA A 310 -30.76 1.57 -0.38
CA ALA A 310 -31.20 0.78 -1.52
C ALA A 310 -30.49 1.20 -2.83
N LEU A 311 -30.26 2.51 -3.02
CA LEU A 311 -29.49 3.03 -4.16
C LEU A 311 -28.03 2.67 -4.04
N PHE A 312 -27.43 2.71 -2.85
CA PHE A 312 -26.06 2.30 -2.62
C PHE A 312 -25.85 0.80 -2.91
N ARG A 313 -26.79 -0.06 -2.50
CA ARG A 313 -26.78 -1.48 -2.88
C ARG A 313 -26.74 -1.66 -4.40
N LYS A 314 -27.50 -0.88 -5.18
CA LYS A 314 -27.45 -0.91 -6.65
C LYS A 314 -26.10 -0.46 -7.20
N ILE A 315 -25.42 0.46 -6.51
CA ILE A 315 -24.04 0.83 -6.87
C ILE A 315 -23.10 -0.37 -6.67
N LEU A 316 -23.16 -1.08 -5.54
CA LEU A 316 -22.35 -2.26 -5.25
C LEU A 316 -22.56 -3.41 -6.27
N MET A 317 -23.76 -3.50 -6.87
CA MET A 317 -24.07 -4.52 -7.88
C MET A 317 -23.40 -4.26 -9.24
N ARG A 318 -22.86 -3.08 -9.50
CA ARG A 318 -22.18 -2.74 -10.78
C ARG A 318 -20.84 -3.45 -10.89
N ASN A 319 -20.38 -3.71 -12.10
CA ASN A 319 -19.04 -4.26 -12.33
C ASN A 319 -17.96 -3.24 -12.03
N HIS A 320 -18.24 -1.95 -12.25
CA HIS A 320 -17.35 -0.83 -11.99
C HIS A 320 -17.90 0.07 -10.86
N ALA A 321 -18.17 -0.52 -9.69
CA ALA A 321 -18.65 0.21 -8.52
C ALA A 321 -17.56 1.08 -7.89
N HIS A 322 -16.31 0.60 -7.91
CA HIS A 322 -15.17 1.27 -7.26
C HIS A 322 -15.04 2.75 -7.64
N CYS A 323 -15.18 3.11 -8.91
CA CYS A 323 -15.02 4.50 -9.34
C CYS A 323 -16.06 5.43 -8.69
N ILE A 324 -17.31 4.96 -8.52
CA ILE A 324 -18.36 5.70 -7.84
C ILE A 324 -18.10 5.74 -6.33
N ILE A 325 -17.71 4.61 -5.72
CA ILE A 325 -17.41 4.53 -4.28
C ILE A 325 -16.24 5.45 -3.92
N LYS A 326 -15.19 5.51 -4.76
CA LYS A 326 -14.07 6.44 -4.57
C LYS A 326 -14.52 7.89 -4.68
N ALA A 327 -15.36 8.22 -5.67
CA ALA A 327 -15.91 9.58 -5.79
C ALA A 327 -16.77 9.97 -4.57
N LEU A 328 -17.54 9.04 -4.01
CA LEU A 328 -18.31 9.26 -2.78
C LEU A 328 -17.40 9.40 -1.54
N LEU A 329 -16.27 8.70 -1.49
CA LEU A 329 -15.25 8.88 -0.45
C LEU A 329 -14.61 10.25 -0.55
N ASP A 330 -14.16 10.64 -1.75
CA ASP A 330 -13.53 11.95 -2.01
C ASP A 330 -14.48 13.12 -1.73
N ALA A 331 -15.78 12.90 -1.94
CA ALA A 331 -16.83 13.86 -1.61
C ALA A 331 -17.26 13.83 -0.12
N GLU A 332 -16.66 12.98 0.72
CA GLU A 332 -17.05 12.77 2.13
C GLU A 332 -18.50 12.27 2.32
N ILE A 333 -19.09 11.69 1.28
CA ILE A 333 -20.46 11.12 1.30
C ILE A 333 -20.45 9.64 1.70
N LEU A 334 -19.37 8.91 1.40
CA LEU A 334 -19.30 7.49 1.71
C LEU A 334 -19.56 7.18 3.21
N PRO A 335 -19.00 7.93 4.19
CA PRO A 335 -19.28 7.70 5.62
C PRO A 335 -20.73 7.94 6.01
N VAL A 336 -21.48 8.73 5.25
CA VAL A 336 -22.91 8.96 5.47
C VAL A 336 -23.73 7.75 5.05
N LEU A 337 -23.38 7.16 3.90
CA LEU A 337 -24.04 5.96 3.37
C LEU A 337 -23.59 4.71 4.14
N VAL A 338 -22.29 4.60 4.41
CA VAL A 338 -21.67 3.47 5.12
C VAL A 338 -21.25 3.94 6.51
N LYS A 339 -22.25 4.23 7.34
CA LYS A 339 -22.06 4.75 8.71
C LYS A 339 -21.03 3.97 9.54
N PRO A 340 -20.88 2.64 9.40
CA PRO A 340 -19.82 1.88 10.07
C PRO A 340 -18.39 2.35 9.80
N LEU A 341 -18.13 3.05 8.70
CA LEU A 341 -16.80 3.54 8.37
C LEU A 341 -16.50 4.95 8.89
N GLU A 342 -17.50 5.68 9.40
CA GLU A 342 -17.35 7.10 9.75
C GLU A 342 -16.17 7.37 10.70
N HIS A 343 -16.00 6.54 11.73
CA HIS A 343 -14.91 6.67 12.70
C HIS A 343 -13.56 6.23 12.16
N ALA A 344 -13.54 5.38 11.13
CA ALA A 344 -12.34 4.74 10.63
C ALA A 344 -11.82 5.32 9.31
N VAL A 345 -12.60 6.17 8.60
CA VAL A 345 -12.22 6.68 7.27
C VAL A 345 -10.82 7.28 7.25
N ASN A 346 -10.51 8.13 8.21
CA ASN A 346 -9.19 8.79 8.34
C ASN A 346 -8.29 8.14 9.39
N LEU A 347 -8.66 6.97 9.91
CA LEU A 347 -7.83 6.25 10.88
C LEU A 347 -6.57 5.73 10.19
N ALA A 348 -5.43 5.98 10.81
CA ALA A 348 -4.14 5.45 10.36
C ALA A 348 -3.71 4.27 11.23
N GLU A 349 -3.11 3.29 10.58
CA GLU A 349 -2.39 2.20 11.23
C GLU A 349 -0.90 2.29 10.88
N PHE A 350 -0.14 2.78 11.81
CA PHE A 350 1.32 2.91 11.65
C PHE A 350 2.03 1.59 11.97
N ASP A 351 1.58 0.50 11.37
CA ASP A 351 2.16 -0.84 11.48
C ASP A 351 3.30 -1.08 10.49
N GLY A 352 3.44 -0.11 9.59
CA GLY A 352 4.47 -0.11 8.59
C GLY A 352 4.15 -0.92 7.34
N TYR A 353 3.00 -1.53 7.22
CA TYR A 353 2.52 -2.23 6.03
C TYR A 353 1.52 -1.39 5.25
N HIS A 354 0.58 -0.79 5.96
CA HIS A 354 -0.46 0.02 5.34
C HIS A 354 0.08 1.36 4.86
N LYS A 355 -0.16 1.66 3.60
CA LYS A 355 0.25 2.94 2.97
C LYS A 355 -0.79 4.03 3.15
N PHE A 356 -2.06 3.66 3.31
CA PHE A 356 -3.21 4.55 3.28
C PHE A 356 -4.06 4.40 4.54
N SER A 357 -4.93 5.37 4.82
CA SER A 357 -5.91 5.27 5.89
C SER A 357 -6.86 4.07 5.69
N VAL A 358 -7.53 3.64 6.77
CA VAL A 358 -8.47 2.50 6.73
C VAL A 358 -9.54 2.70 5.66
N GLY A 359 -10.14 3.89 5.55
CA GLY A 359 -11.16 4.15 4.53
C GLY A 359 -10.63 4.03 3.10
N GLU A 360 -9.45 4.57 2.82
CA GLU A 360 -8.80 4.45 1.51
C GLU A 360 -8.41 3.01 1.20
N HIS A 361 -7.89 2.28 2.20
CA HIS A 361 -7.55 0.86 2.09
C HIS A 361 -8.77 0.01 1.74
N CYS A 362 -9.90 0.21 2.43
CA CYS A 362 -11.14 -0.50 2.16
C CYS A 362 -11.67 -0.24 0.74
N VAL A 363 -11.67 1.02 0.31
CA VAL A 363 -12.10 1.38 -1.06
C VAL A 363 -11.13 0.83 -2.12
N LEU A 364 -9.83 0.85 -1.84
CA LEU A 364 -8.81 0.29 -2.72
C LEU A 364 -8.94 -1.23 -2.84
N SER A 365 -9.33 -1.92 -1.76
CA SER A 365 -9.62 -3.37 -1.80
C SER A 365 -10.75 -3.70 -2.79
N VAL A 366 -11.79 -2.87 -2.87
CA VAL A 366 -12.86 -3.01 -3.87
C VAL A 366 -12.32 -2.82 -5.29
N LYS A 367 -11.39 -1.87 -5.50
CA LYS A 367 -10.71 -1.68 -6.80
C LYS A 367 -9.99 -2.94 -7.24
N PHE A 368 -9.26 -3.59 -6.34
CA PHE A 368 -8.54 -4.82 -6.68
C PHE A 368 -9.47 -5.98 -6.99
N ALA A 369 -10.66 -6.04 -6.40
CA ALA A 369 -11.68 -7.04 -6.76
C ALA A 369 -12.24 -6.83 -8.19
N GLU A 370 -12.33 -5.60 -8.65
CA GLU A 370 -12.81 -5.28 -10.01
C GLU A 370 -11.69 -5.37 -11.07
N ASN A 371 -10.40 -5.27 -10.65
CA ASN A 371 -9.23 -5.22 -11.53
C ASN A 371 -8.21 -6.32 -11.17
N ILE A 372 -8.66 -7.57 -11.10
CA ILE A 372 -7.82 -8.71 -10.73
C ILE A 372 -6.82 -9.02 -11.86
N LYS A 373 -5.52 -8.99 -11.53
CA LYS A 373 -4.42 -9.29 -12.48
C LYS A 373 -4.04 -10.78 -12.48
N ASP A 374 -4.18 -11.47 -11.34
CA ASP A 374 -3.89 -12.90 -11.22
C ASP A 374 -4.96 -13.74 -11.96
N LYS A 375 -4.56 -14.56 -12.93
CA LYS A 375 -5.46 -15.34 -13.78
C LYS A 375 -6.31 -16.34 -12.98
N PHE A 376 -5.72 -16.96 -11.95
CA PHE A 376 -6.43 -17.93 -11.11
C PHE A 376 -7.48 -17.24 -10.25
N VAL A 377 -7.12 -16.15 -9.57
CA VAL A 377 -8.08 -15.36 -8.76
C VAL A 377 -9.18 -14.78 -9.65
N LYS A 378 -8.83 -14.36 -10.86
CA LYS A 378 -9.79 -13.85 -11.85
C LYS A 378 -10.81 -14.92 -12.24
N SER A 379 -10.39 -16.17 -12.48
CA SER A 379 -11.33 -17.26 -12.79
C SER A 379 -12.30 -17.50 -11.63
N LEU A 380 -11.83 -17.48 -10.38
CA LEU A 380 -12.69 -17.62 -9.21
C LEU A 380 -13.72 -16.47 -9.08
N TYR A 381 -13.30 -15.25 -9.39
CA TYR A 381 -14.18 -14.08 -9.39
C TYR A 381 -15.23 -14.14 -10.50
N ASP A 382 -14.85 -14.57 -11.69
CA ASP A 382 -15.76 -14.65 -12.85
C ASP A 382 -16.88 -15.67 -12.65
N GLU A 383 -16.64 -16.73 -11.87
CA GLU A 383 -17.65 -17.71 -11.47
C GLU A 383 -18.70 -17.13 -10.48
N LEU A 384 -18.44 -15.99 -9.84
CA LEU A 384 -19.38 -15.40 -8.88
C LEU A 384 -20.58 -14.80 -9.60
N CYS A 385 -21.78 -15.10 -9.09
CA CYS A 385 -22.99 -14.40 -9.48
C CYS A 385 -22.98 -12.93 -8.97
N ILE A 386 -23.91 -12.13 -9.46
CA ILE A 386 -24.03 -10.71 -9.09
C ILE A 386 -24.13 -10.54 -7.57
N GLU A 387 -24.92 -11.39 -6.88
CA GLU A 387 -25.05 -11.34 -5.42
C GLU A 387 -23.73 -11.67 -4.71
N GLY A 388 -22.99 -12.68 -5.21
CA GLY A 388 -21.66 -13.02 -4.69
C GLY A 388 -20.65 -11.89 -4.85
N ARG A 389 -20.62 -11.22 -6.00
CA ARG A 389 -19.79 -10.04 -6.25
C ARG A 389 -20.18 -8.85 -5.36
N THR A 390 -21.50 -8.66 -5.14
CA THR A 390 -22.01 -7.61 -4.25
C THR A 390 -21.60 -7.86 -2.81
N LEU A 391 -21.75 -9.10 -2.34
CA LEU A 391 -21.32 -9.52 -1.01
C LEU A 391 -19.82 -9.33 -0.81
N LEU A 392 -19.01 -9.75 -1.79
CA LEU A 392 -17.56 -9.58 -1.77
C LEU A 392 -17.17 -8.10 -1.61
N LYS A 393 -17.75 -7.22 -2.43
CA LYS A 393 -17.45 -5.76 -2.36
C LYS A 393 -17.86 -5.16 -1.03
N LEU A 394 -19.01 -5.58 -0.48
CA LEU A 394 -19.43 -5.14 0.84
C LEU A 394 -18.50 -5.65 1.93
N ALA A 395 -18.06 -6.91 1.86
CA ALA A 395 -17.10 -7.48 2.81
C ALA A 395 -15.77 -6.73 2.75
N LEU A 396 -15.25 -6.45 1.55
CA LEU A 396 -14.02 -5.66 1.34
C LEU A 396 -14.16 -4.23 1.84
N LEU A 397 -15.32 -3.62 1.70
CA LEU A 397 -15.57 -2.26 2.19
C LEU A 397 -15.62 -2.19 3.73
N LEU A 398 -16.02 -3.28 4.40
CA LEU A 398 -16.27 -3.32 5.85
C LEU A 398 -15.27 -4.21 6.63
N HIS A 399 -14.28 -4.85 5.98
CA HIS A 399 -13.41 -5.81 6.67
C HIS A 399 -12.65 -5.21 7.86
N ASP A 400 -12.32 -3.93 7.76
CA ASP A 400 -11.60 -3.16 8.78
C ASP A 400 -12.48 -2.20 9.58
N ALA A 401 -13.81 -2.25 9.42
CA ALA A 401 -14.72 -1.35 10.13
C ALA A 401 -14.71 -1.49 11.67
N GLY A 402 -14.08 -2.52 12.21
CA GLY A 402 -13.89 -2.70 13.65
C GLY A 402 -12.66 -1.99 14.22
N LYS A 403 -11.75 -1.49 13.38
CA LYS A 403 -10.52 -0.82 13.81
C LYS A 403 -10.83 0.48 14.56
N GLY A 404 -10.07 0.74 15.62
CA GLY A 404 -10.25 1.92 16.47
C GLY A 404 -11.37 1.85 17.51
N LEU A 405 -12.15 0.75 17.58
CA LEU A 405 -13.25 0.58 18.54
C LEU A 405 -12.87 -0.24 19.78
N GLY A 406 -11.61 -0.67 19.88
CA GLY A 406 -11.12 -1.52 20.97
C GLY A 406 -11.46 -2.99 20.78
N GLY A 407 -10.69 -3.87 21.43
CA GLY A 407 -10.83 -5.33 21.27
C GLY A 407 -10.31 -5.85 19.92
N ASP A 408 -10.66 -7.09 19.60
CA ASP A 408 -10.33 -7.70 18.31
C ASP A 408 -11.18 -7.06 17.20
N HIS A 409 -10.52 -6.29 16.32
CA HIS A 409 -11.18 -5.57 15.24
C HIS A 409 -11.95 -6.48 14.27
N SER A 410 -11.50 -7.71 14.07
CA SER A 410 -12.16 -8.67 13.18
C SER A 410 -13.48 -9.16 13.78
N VAL A 411 -13.50 -9.39 15.10
CA VAL A 411 -14.74 -9.75 15.84
C VAL A 411 -15.73 -8.58 15.85
N VAL A 412 -15.24 -7.40 16.22
CA VAL A 412 -16.08 -6.17 16.24
C VAL A 412 -16.59 -5.87 14.83
N GLY A 413 -15.72 -5.89 13.81
CA GLY A 413 -16.05 -5.68 12.41
C GLY A 413 -17.09 -6.67 11.88
N SER A 414 -17.00 -7.95 12.25
CA SER A 414 -17.98 -8.96 11.84
C SER A 414 -19.40 -8.70 12.39
N ASN A 415 -19.50 -8.19 13.63
CA ASN A 415 -20.77 -7.79 14.21
C ASN A 415 -21.35 -6.54 13.53
N ILE A 416 -20.49 -5.57 13.24
CA ILE A 416 -20.84 -4.36 12.47
C ILE A 416 -21.35 -4.76 11.08
N PHE A 417 -20.63 -5.65 10.39
CA PHE A 417 -21.03 -6.17 9.08
C PHE A 417 -22.44 -6.79 9.13
N ARG A 418 -22.69 -7.66 10.11
CA ARG A 418 -24.01 -8.31 10.30
C ARG A 418 -25.12 -7.29 10.38
N ALA A 419 -24.96 -6.28 11.23
CA ALA A 419 -25.96 -5.23 11.44
C ALA A 419 -26.19 -4.38 10.19
N TYR A 420 -25.12 -4.05 9.46
CA TYR A 420 -25.21 -3.21 8.27
C TYR A 420 -25.76 -3.99 7.05
N ALA A 421 -25.30 -5.23 6.84
CA ALA A 421 -25.77 -6.10 5.76
C ALA A 421 -27.28 -6.40 5.85
N ALA A 422 -27.81 -6.52 7.08
CA ALA A 422 -29.25 -6.67 7.32
C ALA A 422 -30.04 -5.43 6.83
N LYS A 423 -29.52 -4.21 7.05
CA LYS A 423 -30.14 -2.97 6.53
C LYS A 423 -30.12 -2.89 5.00
N LEU A 424 -29.17 -3.54 4.35
CA LEU A 424 -29.10 -3.65 2.88
C LEU A 424 -29.97 -4.76 2.32
N ASN A 425 -30.78 -5.45 3.15
CA ASN A 425 -31.66 -6.56 2.75
C ASN A 425 -30.92 -7.67 1.99
N LEU A 426 -29.74 -8.08 2.49
CA LEU A 426 -29.04 -9.27 2.00
C LEU A 426 -29.69 -10.53 2.59
N SER A 427 -29.62 -11.66 1.86
CA SER A 427 -30.12 -12.94 2.37
C SER A 427 -29.38 -13.40 3.63
N ALA A 428 -30.03 -14.15 4.51
CA ALA A 428 -29.40 -14.66 5.74
C ALA A 428 -28.12 -15.48 5.44
N LYS A 429 -28.11 -16.25 4.35
CA LYS A 429 -26.93 -16.99 3.88
C LYS A 429 -25.79 -16.03 3.52
N ALA A 430 -26.09 -14.98 2.73
CA ALA A 430 -25.09 -13.99 2.35
C ALA A 430 -24.54 -13.23 3.56
N VAL A 431 -25.41 -12.87 4.53
CA VAL A 431 -24.99 -12.23 5.78
C VAL A 431 -24.00 -13.13 6.55
N ASN A 432 -24.30 -14.42 6.71
CA ASN A 432 -23.44 -15.35 7.44
C ASN A 432 -22.07 -15.53 6.75
N ILE A 433 -22.07 -15.71 5.43
CA ILE A 433 -20.81 -15.76 4.65
C ILE A 433 -20.02 -14.47 4.86
N GLY A 434 -20.64 -13.29 4.70
CA GLY A 434 -19.97 -12.02 4.86
C GLY A 434 -19.41 -11.79 6.27
N VAL A 435 -20.11 -12.21 7.31
CA VAL A 435 -19.64 -12.21 8.70
C VAL A 435 -18.36 -13.06 8.84
N THR A 436 -18.34 -14.24 8.23
CA THR A 436 -17.17 -15.13 8.23
C THR A 436 -16.02 -14.48 7.47
N LEU A 437 -16.26 -13.88 6.32
CA LEU A 437 -15.23 -13.20 5.53
C LEU A 437 -14.60 -12.04 6.31
N VAL A 438 -15.40 -11.19 6.94
CA VAL A 438 -14.89 -10.07 7.75
C VAL A 438 -14.14 -10.59 8.99
N ARG A 439 -14.69 -11.59 9.68
CA ARG A 439 -14.05 -12.15 10.88
C ARG A 439 -12.70 -12.80 10.60
N TYR A 440 -12.52 -13.37 9.44
CA TYR A 440 -11.36 -14.16 9.07
C TYR A 440 -10.62 -13.61 7.84
N HIS A 441 -10.73 -12.29 7.58
CA HIS A 441 -10.15 -11.67 6.38
C HIS A 441 -8.61 -11.80 6.30
N THR A 442 -7.91 -11.88 7.44
CA THR A 442 -6.45 -12.10 7.48
C THR A 442 -6.07 -13.58 7.50
N LEU A 443 -6.99 -14.47 7.89
CA LEU A 443 -6.71 -15.87 8.23
C LEU A 443 -5.97 -16.61 7.11
N MET A 444 -6.40 -16.45 5.85
CA MET A 444 -5.79 -17.16 4.73
C MET A 444 -4.34 -16.72 4.50
N ASN A 445 -4.08 -15.42 4.62
CA ASN A 445 -2.73 -14.87 4.53
C ASN A 445 -1.86 -15.28 5.73
N ASP A 446 -2.43 -15.30 6.93
CA ASP A 446 -1.73 -15.70 8.15
C ASP A 446 -1.34 -17.18 8.10
N VAL A 447 -2.26 -18.07 7.73
CA VAL A 447 -1.99 -19.51 7.59
C VAL A 447 -0.95 -19.74 6.49
N ALA A 448 -1.10 -19.12 5.32
CA ALA A 448 -0.13 -19.29 4.23
C ALA A 448 1.29 -18.86 4.61
N ASN A 449 1.45 -17.80 5.41
CA ASN A 449 2.76 -17.25 5.75
C ASN A 449 3.36 -17.78 7.05
N ARG A 450 2.52 -18.25 8.01
CA ARG A 450 2.97 -18.54 9.38
C ARG A 450 2.81 -19.98 9.79
N GLU A 451 1.96 -20.75 9.08
CA GLU A 451 1.62 -22.11 9.46
C GLU A 451 2.11 -23.12 8.42
N ASP A 452 2.19 -24.37 8.82
CA ASP A 452 2.42 -25.45 7.86
C ASP A 452 1.09 -25.81 7.17
N ILE A 453 0.97 -25.43 5.90
CA ILE A 453 -0.22 -25.70 5.08
C ILE A 453 -0.37 -27.18 4.72
N TYR A 454 0.59 -28.04 5.04
CA TYR A 454 0.53 -29.47 4.79
C TYR A 454 0.20 -30.25 6.07
N ASP A 455 0.25 -29.58 7.26
CA ASP A 455 -0.19 -30.18 8.52
C ASP A 455 -1.71 -30.31 8.57
N GLN A 456 -2.17 -31.52 8.90
CA GLN A 456 -3.58 -31.86 8.95
C GLN A 456 -4.38 -30.99 9.94
N ARG A 457 -3.81 -30.70 11.11
CA ARG A 457 -4.47 -29.90 12.15
C ARG A 457 -4.65 -28.44 11.69
N THR A 458 -3.64 -27.91 11.02
CA THR A 458 -3.69 -26.56 10.43
C THR A 458 -4.83 -26.48 9.39
N ILE A 459 -4.89 -27.44 8.47
CA ILE A 459 -5.94 -27.48 7.44
C ILE A 459 -7.32 -27.66 8.08
N PHE A 460 -7.46 -28.60 9.00
CA PHE A 460 -8.75 -28.84 9.69
C PHE A 460 -9.22 -27.58 10.44
N SER A 461 -8.33 -26.94 11.21
CA SER A 461 -8.64 -25.68 11.91
C SER A 461 -9.04 -24.56 10.94
N PHE A 462 -8.39 -24.48 9.78
CA PHE A 462 -8.68 -23.46 8.78
C PHE A 462 -10.06 -23.71 8.13
N ILE A 463 -10.32 -24.90 7.62
CA ILE A 463 -11.60 -25.22 6.93
C ILE A 463 -12.80 -25.18 7.89
N SER A 464 -12.63 -25.56 9.16
CA SER A 464 -13.71 -25.50 10.16
C SER A 464 -14.19 -24.05 10.43
N LYS A 465 -13.29 -23.07 10.30
CA LYS A 465 -13.64 -21.64 10.45
C LYS A 465 -14.38 -21.08 9.24
N LEU A 466 -14.11 -21.59 8.05
CA LEU A 466 -14.74 -21.12 6.80
C LEU A 466 -16.06 -21.85 6.50
N GLY A 467 -16.15 -23.13 6.83
CA GLY A 467 -17.36 -23.94 6.83
C GLY A 467 -17.72 -24.57 5.48
N ASP A 468 -17.45 -23.94 4.35
CA ASP A 468 -17.85 -24.45 3.03
C ASP A 468 -16.94 -23.96 1.89
N PRO A 469 -16.91 -24.65 0.71
CA PRO A 469 -16.09 -24.28 -0.44
C PRO A 469 -16.42 -22.91 -1.04
N GLN A 470 -17.66 -22.43 -0.96
CA GLN A 470 -18.05 -21.12 -1.48
C GLN A 470 -17.43 -20.01 -0.63
N THR A 471 -17.44 -20.16 0.68
CA THR A 471 -16.79 -19.24 1.63
C THR A 471 -15.27 -19.28 1.45
N LEU A 472 -14.66 -20.45 1.25
CA LEU A 472 -13.24 -20.59 0.92
C LEU A 472 -12.86 -19.82 -0.36
N LYS A 473 -13.66 -19.95 -1.44
CA LYS A 473 -13.47 -19.21 -2.69
C LYS A 473 -13.46 -17.69 -2.46
N LEU A 474 -14.46 -17.18 -1.73
CA LEU A 474 -14.55 -15.76 -1.41
C LEU A 474 -13.41 -15.30 -0.49
N ALA A 475 -13.01 -16.10 0.51
CA ALA A 475 -11.89 -15.79 1.39
C ALA A 475 -10.57 -15.65 0.62
N TYR A 476 -10.35 -16.48 -0.41
CA TYR A 476 -9.18 -16.33 -1.27
C TYR A 476 -9.18 -14.99 -2.02
N ILE A 477 -10.31 -14.63 -2.62
CA ILE A 477 -10.43 -13.35 -3.33
C ILE A 477 -10.25 -12.18 -2.36
N VAL A 478 -10.82 -12.25 -1.15
CA VAL A 478 -10.62 -11.24 -0.09
C VAL A 478 -9.13 -11.12 0.25
N ALA A 479 -8.43 -12.24 0.50
CA ALA A 479 -7.00 -12.22 0.81
C ALA A 479 -6.19 -11.54 -0.31
N TYR A 480 -6.45 -11.89 -1.57
CA TYR A 480 -5.83 -11.24 -2.73
C TYR A 480 -6.04 -9.72 -2.72
N CYS A 481 -7.29 -9.29 -2.56
CA CYS A 481 -7.65 -7.87 -2.62
C CYS A 481 -7.03 -7.07 -1.46
N VAL A 482 -7.10 -7.58 -0.24
CA VAL A 482 -6.58 -6.93 0.97
C VAL A 482 -5.05 -6.81 0.92
N ILE A 483 -4.34 -7.88 0.53
CA ILE A 483 -2.87 -7.87 0.39
C ILE A 483 -2.44 -6.80 -0.62
N ASN A 484 -3.06 -6.78 -1.82
CA ASN A 484 -2.71 -5.80 -2.85
C ASN A 484 -3.10 -4.35 -2.46
N ALA A 485 -4.19 -4.16 -1.71
CA ALA A 485 -4.59 -2.86 -1.21
C ALA A 485 -3.66 -2.34 -0.10
N THR A 486 -3.04 -3.22 0.64
CA THR A 486 -2.01 -2.88 1.64
C THR A 486 -0.73 -2.41 0.94
N ASP A 487 -0.13 -3.25 0.12
CA ASP A 487 0.94 -2.94 -0.83
C ASP A 487 0.99 -4.01 -1.93
N GLU A 488 0.90 -3.62 -3.21
CA GLU A 488 1.02 -4.57 -4.34
C GLU A 488 2.32 -5.39 -4.31
N LYS A 489 3.37 -4.88 -3.68
CA LYS A 489 4.64 -5.60 -3.52
C LYS A 489 4.58 -6.80 -2.57
N LEU A 490 3.56 -6.86 -1.71
CA LEU A 490 3.37 -7.98 -0.78
C LEU A 490 2.81 -9.22 -1.48
N TYR A 491 2.07 -9.04 -2.59
CA TYR A 491 1.56 -10.17 -3.39
C TYR A 491 2.65 -10.67 -4.33
N THR A 492 3.65 -11.36 -3.76
CA THR A 492 4.75 -11.96 -4.53
C THR A 492 4.31 -13.23 -5.26
N PRO A 493 5.02 -13.65 -6.33
CA PRO A 493 4.76 -14.94 -7.00
C PRO A 493 4.80 -16.13 -6.05
N TYR A 494 5.67 -16.06 -5.03
CA TYR A 494 5.77 -17.08 -3.99
C TYR A 494 4.51 -17.13 -3.13
N LEU A 495 4.04 -15.98 -2.60
CA LEU A 495 2.81 -15.93 -1.81
C LEU A 495 1.59 -16.36 -2.63
N ALA A 496 1.51 -15.94 -3.88
CA ALA A 496 0.45 -16.37 -4.81
C ALA A 496 0.42 -17.90 -4.95
N ARG A 497 1.59 -18.55 -5.02
CA ARG A 497 1.68 -20.02 -5.06
C ARG A 497 1.21 -20.66 -3.76
N LEU A 498 1.67 -20.17 -2.60
CA LEU A 498 1.25 -20.69 -1.29
C LEU A 498 -0.26 -20.59 -1.08
N LEU A 499 -0.85 -19.42 -1.40
CA LEU A 499 -2.30 -19.23 -1.29
C LEU A 499 -3.07 -20.20 -2.21
N ARG A 500 -2.55 -20.46 -3.40
CA ARG A 500 -3.15 -21.39 -4.37
C ARG A 500 -3.04 -22.84 -3.90
N GLU A 501 -1.89 -23.23 -3.34
CA GLU A 501 -1.69 -24.55 -2.73
C GLU A 501 -2.61 -24.75 -1.54
N LEU A 502 -2.67 -23.79 -0.61
CA LEU A 502 -3.59 -23.82 0.53
C LEU A 502 -5.05 -23.97 0.07
N TYR A 503 -5.47 -23.18 -0.94
CA TYR A 503 -6.81 -23.28 -1.50
C TYR A 503 -7.10 -24.68 -2.08
N GLY A 504 -6.16 -25.25 -2.84
CA GLY A 504 -6.30 -26.56 -3.45
C GLY A 504 -6.39 -27.68 -2.41
N ILE A 505 -5.53 -27.64 -1.37
CA ILE A 505 -5.57 -28.63 -0.29
C ILE A 505 -6.89 -28.55 0.49
N CYS A 506 -7.34 -27.34 0.83
CA CYS A 506 -8.60 -27.13 1.52
C CYS A 506 -9.81 -27.58 0.70
N LEU A 507 -9.83 -27.29 -0.60
CA LEU A 507 -10.91 -27.68 -1.48
C LEU A 507 -11.01 -29.22 -1.55
N GLN A 508 -9.90 -29.90 -1.72
CA GLN A 508 -9.85 -31.36 -1.69
C GLN A 508 -10.29 -31.96 -0.34
N SER A 509 -9.95 -31.28 0.77
CA SER A 509 -10.34 -31.71 2.11
C SER A 509 -11.82 -31.53 2.41
N PHE A 510 -12.53 -30.67 1.72
CA PHE A 510 -13.99 -30.59 1.77
C PHE A 510 -14.68 -31.74 1.01
N GLU A 511 -14.03 -32.32 0.00
CA GLU A 511 -14.59 -33.39 -0.84
C GLU A 511 -14.33 -34.79 -0.25
N ASP A 512 -13.22 -34.95 0.49
CA ASP A 512 -12.79 -36.26 1.00
C ASP A 512 -12.07 -36.11 2.36
N GLU A 513 -12.78 -36.45 3.43
CA GLU A 513 -12.25 -36.39 4.80
C GLU A 513 -11.04 -37.32 5.01
N ASN A 514 -10.91 -38.41 4.26
CA ASN A 514 -9.78 -39.34 4.33
C ASN A 514 -8.48 -38.73 3.75
N LEU A 515 -8.54 -37.65 2.99
CA LEU A 515 -7.36 -36.94 2.51
C LEU A 515 -6.62 -36.16 3.61
N LEU A 516 -7.18 -36.08 4.78
CA LEU A 516 -6.51 -35.48 5.95
C LEU A 516 -5.38 -36.37 6.48
N ASP A 517 -5.36 -37.67 6.20
CA ASP A 517 -4.26 -38.57 6.55
C ASP A 517 -3.09 -38.46 5.57
N GLU A 518 -1.87 -38.16 6.07
CA GLU A 518 -0.65 -38.08 5.27
C GLU A 518 -0.37 -39.39 4.51
N ALA A 519 -0.60 -40.52 5.13
CA ALA A 519 -0.39 -41.84 4.54
C ALA A 519 -1.37 -42.05 3.35
N ALA A 520 -2.64 -41.70 3.52
CA ALA A 520 -3.64 -41.84 2.47
C ALA A 520 -3.32 -40.91 1.27
N ARG A 521 -2.86 -39.68 1.55
CA ARG A 521 -2.39 -38.75 0.49
C ARG A 521 -1.21 -39.32 -0.27
N ARG A 522 -0.26 -39.93 0.42
CA ARG A 522 0.90 -40.59 -0.20
C ARG A 522 0.48 -41.73 -1.12
N VAL A 523 -0.36 -42.64 -0.68
CA VAL A 523 -0.87 -43.77 -1.47
C VAL A 523 -1.57 -43.27 -2.75
N LYS A 524 -2.45 -42.26 -2.63
CA LYS A 524 -3.14 -41.65 -3.77
C LYS A 524 -2.15 -41.03 -4.77
N LYS A 525 -1.11 -40.35 -4.27
CA LYS A 525 -0.06 -39.76 -5.10
C LYS A 525 0.76 -40.82 -5.81
N GLU A 526 1.14 -41.90 -5.16
CA GLU A 526 1.87 -43.02 -5.73
C GLU A 526 1.07 -43.69 -6.86
N LEU A 527 -0.23 -43.91 -6.66
CA LEU A 527 -1.12 -44.39 -7.71
C LEU A 527 -1.16 -43.45 -8.94
N SER A 528 -1.17 -42.15 -8.68
CA SER A 528 -1.13 -41.14 -9.76
C SER A 528 0.22 -41.13 -10.50
N ILE A 529 1.34 -41.33 -9.78
CA ILE A 529 2.68 -41.47 -10.38
C ILE A 529 2.71 -42.71 -11.29
N ARG A 530 2.19 -43.87 -10.84
CA ARG A 530 2.14 -45.12 -11.65
C ARG A 530 1.38 -44.96 -12.97
N ARG A 531 0.37 -44.08 -13.00
CA ARG A 531 -0.44 -43.79 -14.21
C ARG A 531 0.21 -42.78 -15.17
N ASN A 532 1.32 -42.16 -14.76
CA ASN A 532 1.98 -41.13 -15.57
C ASN A 532 2.82 -41.76 -16.71
N ALA A 533 2.65 -41.28 -17.92
CA ALA A 533 3.38 -41.81 -19.11
C ALA A 533 4.92 -41.66 -18.95
N LYS A 534 5.39 -40.58 -18.36
CA LYS A 534 6.84 -40.37 -18.06
C LYS A 534 7.37 -41.44 -17.10
N PHE A 535 6.57 -41.83 -16.10
CA PHE A 535 6.95 -42.90 -15.17
C PHE A 535 7.09 -44.25 -15.89
N ALA A 536 6.18 -44.57 -16.80
CA ALA A 536 6.23 -45.82 -17.58
C ALA A 536 7.55 -45.95 -18.36
N ALA A 537 8.11 -44.85 -18.85
CA ALA A 537 9.35 -44.79 -19.63
C ALA A 537 10.64 -44.89 -18.77
N LEU A 538 10.57 -44.88 -17.46
CA LEU A 538 11.74 -44.98 -16.57
C LEU A 538 12.26 -46.44 -16.48
N SER A 539 13.55 -46.56 -16.08
CA SER A 539 14.11 -47.86 -15.72
C SER A 539 13.46 -48.42 -14.45
N GLU A 540 13.35 -49.73 -14.31
CA GLU A 540 12.75 -50.38 -13.13
C GLU A 540 13.47 -49.95 -11.85
N ASN A 541 14.78 -49.86 -11.85
CA ASN A 541 15.58 -49.43 -10.71
C ASN A 541 15.16 -47.99 -10.25
N LEU A 542 14.94 -47.04 -11.17
CA LEU A 542 14.51 -45.71 -10.81
C LEU A 542 13.07 -45.65 -10.34
N LYS A 543 12.19 -46.49 -10.86
CA LYS A 543 10.81 -46.66 -10.39
C LYS A 543 10.75 -47.11 -8.92
N GLU A 544 11.58 -48.10 -8.57
CA GLU A 544 11.69 -48.57 -7.18
C GLU A 544 12.24 -47.48 -6.27
N LYS A 545 13.29 -46.79 -6.67
CA LYS A 545 13.89 -45.69 -5.90
C LYS A 545 12.93 -44.55 -5.63
N ILE A 546 12.05 -44.17 -6.57
CA ILE A 546 11.02 -43.15 -6.37
C ILE A 546 10.11 -43.53 -5.20
N PHE A 547 9.65 -44.75 -5.11
CA PHE A 547 8.76 -45.17 -4.03
C PHE A 547 9.51 -45.47 -2.69
N ALA A 548 10.83 -45.64 -2.76
CA ALA A 548 11.68 -45.76 -1.56
C ALA A 548 11.99 -44.42 -0.87
N ILE A 549 11.66 -43.25 -1.49
CA ILE A 549 11.81 -41.93 -0.87
C ILE A 549 10.94 -41.87 0.39
N ARG A 550 11.56 -41.59 1.54
CA ARG A 550 10.86 -41.58 2.84
C ARG A 550 9.98 -40.38 3.09
N SER A 551 10.36 -39.21 2.57
CA SER A 551 9.67 -37.95 2.85
C SER A 551 8.25 -37.91 2.32
N ASN A 552 7.24 -37.99 3.19
CA ASN A 552 5.83 -37.79 2.84
C ASN A 552 5.58 -36.36 2.36
N LEU A 553 6.33 -35.40 2.86
CA LEU A 553 6.23 -33.98 2.47
C LEU A 553 6.57 -33.76 0.99
N LEU A 554 7.54 -34.49 0.41
CA LEU A 554 7.82 -34.44 -1.04
C LEU A 554 6.59 -34.86 -1.86
N PHE A 555 5.95 -35.96 -1.47
CA PHE A 555 4.75 -36.46 -2.17
C PHE A 555 3.54 -35.55 -1.97
N ALA A 556 3.41 -34.90 -0.82
CA ALA A 556 2.34 -33.94 -0.57
C ALA A 556 2.49 -32.68 -1.44
N LYS A 557 3.72 -32.16 -1.57
CA LYS A 557 4.01 -30.87 -2.23
C LYS A 557 4.03 -30.92 -3.76
N TYR A 558 4.66 -31.96 -4.33
CA TYR A 558 4.97 -32.00 -5.75
C TYR A 558 3.94 -32.77 -6.57
N GLN A 559 3.72 -32.33 -7.79
CA GLN A 559 2.89 -33.07 -8.73
C GLN A 559 3.63 -34.34 -9.22
N PRO A 560 2.92 -35.40 -9.67
CA PRO A 560 3.53 -36.63 -10.15
C PRO A 560 4.64 -36.42 -11.17
N ALA A 561 4.44 -35.47 -12.10
CA ALA A 561 5.42 -35.18 -13.15
C ALA A 561 6.71 -34.54 -12.57
N ASP A 562 6.57 -33.71 -11.53
CA ASP A 562 7.70 -33.03 -10.91
C ASP A 562 8.53 -34.02 -10.06
N ILE A 563 7.87 -34.92 -9.30
CA ILE A 563 8.54 -35.99 -8.56
C ILE A 563 9.37 -36.86 -9.48
N ILE A 564 8.81 -37.24 -10.63
CA ILE A 564 9.52 -38.00 -11.64
C ILE A 564 10.73 -37.24 -12.18
N SER A 565 10.56 -35.96 -12.47
CA SER A 565 11.64 -35.10 -12.99
C SER A 565 12.75 -34.89 -11.96
N ILE A 566 12.41 -34.66 -10.69
CA ILE A 566 13.36 -34.56 -9.57
C ILE A 566 14.15 -35.85 -9.41
N ALA A 567 13.47 -36.99 -9.41
CA ALA A 567 14.13 -38.28 -9.26
C ALA A 567 15.05 -38.60 -10.48
N TRP A 568 14.60 -38.27 -11.68
CA TRP A 568 15.43 -38.46 -12.88
C TRP A 568 16.66 -37.54 -12.87
N ALA A 569 16.50 -36.28 -12.49
CA ALA A 569 17.61 -35.32 -12.37
C ALA A 569 18.61 -35.79 -11.27
N ALA A 570 18.10 -36.26 -10.12
CA ALA A 570 18.95 -36.79 -9.07
C ALA A 570 19.71 -38.06 -9.48
N GLN A 571 19.09 -38.95 -10.24
CA GLN A 571 19.73 -40.15 -10.76
C GLN A 571 20.92 -39.80 -11.67
N ASN A 572 20.74 -38.79 -12.53
CA ASN A 572 21.76 -38.38 -13.52
C ASN A 572 22.75 -37.32 -12.99
N ALA A 573 22.54 -36.81 -11.80
CA ALA A 573 23.52 -35.92 -11.15
C ALA A 573 24.69 -36.74 -10.59
N ASP A 574 25.90 -36.31 -10.89
CA ASP A 574 27.12 -36.83 -10.23
C ASP A 574 27.11 -36.49 -8.73
N LYS A 575 28.18 -35.91 -8.20
CA LYS A 575 28.27 -35.54 -6.77
C LYS A 575 27.49 -34.26 -6.44
N LEU A 576 27.42 -33.32 -7.38
CA LEU A 576 26.73 -32.02 -7.23
C LEU A 576 26.26 -31.52 -8.58
N SER A 577 25.01 -31.12 -8.67
CA SER A 577 24.42 -30.44 -9.83
C SER A 577 23.62 -29.22 -9.36
N VAL A 578 23.82 -28.08 -10.01
CA VAL A 578 23.14 -26.82 -9.70
C VAL A 578 22.43 -26.31 -10.93
N GLN A 579 21.12 -26.08 -10.81
CA GLN A 579 20.28 -25.49 -11.86
C GLN A 579 19.76 -24.13 -11.37
N VAL A 580 19.89 -23.10 -12.20
CA VAL A 580 19.43 -21.75 -11.88
C VAL A 580 18.40 -21.30 -12.91
N GLN A 581 17.24 -20.89 -12.45
CA GLN A 581 16.15 -20.37 -13.27
C GLN A 581 15.80 -18.96 -12.80
N ASN A 582 15.58 -18.03 -13.73
CA ASN A 582 15.36 -16.62 -13.45
C ASN A 582 14.24 -16.08 -14.34
N HIS A 583 12.99 -16.51 -14.08
CA HIS A 583 11.82 -16.10 -14.85
C HIS A 583 11.02 -15.02 -14.12
N GLN A 584 10.03 -15.42 -13.30
CA GLN A 584 9.25 -14.51 -12.47
C GLN A 584 9.98 -14.18 -11.15
N SER A 585 10.73 -15.15 -10.64
CA SER A 585 11.62 -15.05 -9.49
C SER A 585 12.86 -15.89 -9.73
N LEU A 586 13.95 -15.61 -9.02
CA LEU A 586 15.14 -16.45 -9.03
C LEU A 586 14.84 -17.74 -8.26
N SER A 587 15.04 -18.89 -8.92
CA SER A 587 14.92 -20.23 -8.33
C SER A 587 16.22 -20.99 -8.56
N ILE A 588 16.69 -21.66 -7.52
CA ILE A 588 17.92 -22.46 -7.56
C ILE A 588 17.59 -23.87 -7.09
N GLU A 589 17.86 -24.86 -7.90
CA GLU A 589 17.71 -26.28 -7.58
C GLU A 589 19.10 -26.93 -7.48
N ILE A 590 19.32 -27.66 -6.40
CA ILE A 590 20.60 -28.29 -6.09
C ILE A 590 20.35 -29.77 -5.85
N TYR A 591 21.11 -30.61 -6.53
CA TYR A 591 21.17 -32.06 -6.30
C TYR A 591 22.56 -32.38 -5.76
N ALA A 592 22.62 -32.90 -4.52
CA ALA A 592 23.88 -33.17 -3.82
C ALA A 592 23.94 -34.60 -3.30
N GLN A 593 25.12 -35.24 -3.30
CA GLN A 593 25.30 -36.63 -2.82
C GLN A 593 25.14 -36.75 -1.29
N ASN A 594 25.39 -35.69 -0.51
CA ASN A 594 25.26 -35.66 0.95
C ASN A 594 24.47 -34.41 1.34
N TYR A 595 24.02 -34.36 2.61
CA TYR A 595 23.38 -33.16 3.15
C TYR A 595 24.26 -31.94 2.96
N PRO A 596 23.82 -30.93 2.20
CA PRO A 596 24.68 -29.81 1.83
C PRO A 596 24.95 -28.88 3.02
N ASN A 597 26.08 -28.18 2.97
CA ASN A 597 26.40 -27.16 3.97
C ASN A 597 25.62 -25.87 3.73
N LEU A 598 24.39 -25.83 4.23
CA LEU A 598 23.46 -24.72 4.02
C LEU A 598 23.92 -23.43 4.72
N ALA A 599 24.62 -23.53 5.84
CA ALA A 599 25.14 -22.35 6.55
C ALA A 599 26.10 -21.55 5.65
N VAL A 600 27.05 -22.25 5.00
CA VAL A 600 28.00 -21.63 4.04
C VAL A 600 27.26 -21.11 2.80
N LEU A 601 26.33 -21.92 2.27
CA LEU A 601 25.54 -21.51 1.11
C LEU A 601 24.75 -20.23 1.39
N LEU A 602 23.98 -20.18 2.48
CA LEU A 602 23.18 -19.00 2.81
C LEU A 602 24.04 -17.79 3.21
N SER A 603 25.21 -18.01 3.77
CA SER A 603 26.17 -16.92 4.01
C SER A 603 26.63 -16.29 2.69
N ALA A 604 26.97 -17.10 1.69
CA ALA A 604 27.37 -16.63 0.36
C ALA A 604 26.22 -15.90 -0.37
N LEU A 605 24.99 -16.35 -0.17
CA LEU A 605 23.78 -15.78 -0.78
C LEU A 605 23.10 -14.71 0.09
N ALA A 606 23.70 -14.27 1.20
CA ALA A 606 23.09 -13.34 2.16
C ALA A 606 22.78 -11.94 1.60
N HIS A 607 23.23 -11.63 0.37
CA HIS A 607 22.90 -10.41 -0.35
C HIS A 607 21.60 -10.52 -1.16
N LEU A 608 21.06 -11.73 -1.32
CA LEU A 608 19.82 -12.03 -2.01
C LEU A 608 18.68 -12.17 -0.99
N ASP A 609 17.49 -11.80 -1.41
CA ASP A 609 16.27 -11.83 -0.60
C ASP A 609 15.64 -13.24 -0.70
N LEU A 610 16.11 -14.17 0.13
CA LEU A 610 15.59 -15.53 0.17
C LEU A 610 14.19 -15.54 0.79
N GLY A 611 13.22 -16.08 0.05
CA GLY A 611 11.83 -16.23 0.50
C GLY A 611 11.49 -17.65 0.97
N PHE A 612 12.16 -18.65 0.38
CA PHE A 612 11.80 -20.04 0.61
C PHE A 612 12.98 -20.98 0.40
N MET A 613 13.04 -22.03 1.22
CA MET A 613 14.00 -23.13 1.10
C MET A 613 13.32 -24.45 1.46
N GLU A 614 13.59 -25.48 0.69
CA GLU A 614 13.20 -26.84 1.02
C GLU A 614 14.31 -27.84 0.69
N ILE A 615 14.32 -28.93 1.47
CA ILE A 615 15.33 -29.96 1.37
C ILE A 615 14.64 -31.31 1.52
N PHE A 616 14.97 -32.23 0.64
CA PHE A 616 14.47 -33.60 0.69
C PHE A 616 15.61 -34.60 0.55
N GLU A 617 15.64 -35.55 1.45
CA GLU A 617 16.42 -36.77 1.26
C GLU A 617 15.69 -37.64 0.25
N LEU A 618 16.38 -37.99 -0.83
CA LEU A 618 15.80 -38.82 -1.90
C LEU A 618 16.17 -40.28 -1.70
N PHE A 619 17.07 -40.80 -2.53
CA PHE A 619 17.58 -42.17 -2.50
C PHE A 619 19.11 -42.15 -2.64
N ASP A 620 19.75 -43.24 -2.23
CA ASP A 620 21.24 -43.41 -2.31
C ASP A 620 22.01 -42.28 -1.62
N GLY A 621 21.49 -41.70 -0.55
CA GLY A 621 22.08 -40.57 0.19
C GLY A 621 22.10 -39.25 -0.59
N LYS A 622 21.34 -39.14 -1.67
CA LYS A 622 21.18 -37.90 -2.43
C LYS A 622 20.14 -36.98 -1.84
N PHE A 623 20.40 -35.67 -1.93
CA PHE A 623 19.51 -34.60 -1.46
C PHE A 623 19.11 -33.69 -2.60
N TYR A 624 17.86 -33.27 -2.57
CA TYR A 624 17.30 -32.21 -3.41
C TYR A 624 17.07 -30.97 -2.53
N VAL A 625 17.65 -29.84 -2.95
CA VAL A 625 17.44 -28.54 -2.28
C VAL A 625 16.89 -27.58 -3.31
N LYS A 626 15.82 -26.86 -2.92
CA LYS A 626 15.25 -25.78 -3.70
C LYS A 626 15.26 -24.50 -2.90
N LEU A 627 15.78 -23.44 -3.51
CA LEU A 627 15.79 -22.07 -2.98
C LEU A 627 14.99 -21.19 -3.92
N GLU A 628 14.09 -20.37 -3.38
CA GLU A 628 13.35 -19.36 -4.13
C GLU A 628 13.55 -18.00 -3.50
N PHE A 629 13.82 -17.00 -4.32
CA PHE A 629 14.12 -15.63 -3.93
C PHE A 629 12.99 -14.70 -4.34
N ASN A 630 12.74 -13.65 -3.55
CA ASN A 630 11.68 -12.68 -3.82
C ASN A 630 11.99 -11.75 -5.00
N LYS A 631 13.25 -11.71 -5.48
CA LYS A 631 13.72 -10.84 -6.55
C LYS A 631 14.49 -11.62 -7.59
N ASN A 632 14.48 -11.11 -8.82
CA ASN A 632 15.31 -11.58 -9.91
C ASN A 632 16.72 -10.97 -9.84
N VAL A 633 17.68 -11.64 -10.45
CA VAL A 633 19.03 -11.11 -10.70
C VAL A 633 19.20 -10.79 -12.19
N LYS A 634 20.20 -10.01 -12.54
CA LYS A 634 20.50 -9.72 -13.95
C LYS A 634 21.02 -10.97 -14.65
N SER A 635 20.64 -11.14 -15.91
CA SER A 635 21.06 -12.32 -16.71
C SER A 635 22.58 -12.47 -16.78
N SER A 636 23.32 -11.36 -16.74
CA SER A 636 24.79 -11.37 -16.70
C SER A 636 25.39 -11.91 -15.40
N GLU A 637 24.62 -12.00 -14.33
CA GLU A 637 25.07 -12.43 -13.00
C GLU A 637 24.79 -13.92 -12.73
N LEU A 638 23.99 -14.58 -13.60
CA LEU A 638 23.54 -15.96 -13.38
C LEU A 638 24.68 -16.97 -13.35
N GLU A 639 25.64 -16.86 -14.26
CA GLU A 639 26.79 -17.77 -14.31
C GLU A 639 27.72 -17.56 -13.12
N THR A 640 27.95 -16.31 -12.72
CA THR A 640 28.72 -15.96 -11.52
C THR A 640 28.05 -16.51 -10.27
N LEU A 641 26.71 -16.40 -10.18
CA LEU A 641 25.93 -16.91 -9.07
C LEU A 641 26.01 -18.45 -9.00
N LYS A 642 25.90 -19.14 -10.13
CA LYS A 642 26.04 -20.59 -10.19
C LYS A 642 27.40 -21.05 -9.72
N ASN A 643 28.47 -20.41 -10.19
CA ASN A 643 29.84 -20.69 -9.76
C ASN A 643 30.04 -20.44 -8.26
N LEU A 644 29.47 -19.35 -7.72
CA LEU A 644 29.51 -19.05 -6.29
C LEU A 644 28.85 -20.15 -5.45
N ILE A 645 27.69 -20.64 -5.89
CA ILE A 645 26.96 -21.73 -5.23
C ILE A 645 27.80 -23.01 -5.25
N GLU A 646 28.34 -23.39 -6.39
CA GLU A 646 29.16 -24.60 -6.52
C GLU A 646 30.42 -24.55 -5.66
N ILE A 647 31.10 -23.41 -5.63
CA ILE A 647 32.28 -23.20 -4.77
C ILE A 647 31.87 -23.29 -3.28
N SER A 648 30.78 -22.65 -2.89
CA SER A 648 30.29 -22.66 -1.50
C SER A 648 29.95 -24.06 -1.00
N LEU A 649 29.42 -24.91 -1.87
CA LEU A 649 29.02 -26.28 -1.53
C LEU A 649 30.19 -27.26 -1.57
N LYS A 650 31.21 -27.01 -2.39
CA LYS A 650 32.43 -27.83 -2.50
C LYS A 650 33.47 -27.48 -1.41
N SER A 651 33.43 -26.25 -0.90
CA SER A 651 34.38 -25.81 0.13
C SER A 651 34.04 -26.43 1.48
N GLY A 652 34.98 -27.13 2.11
CA GLY A 652 34.87 -27.58 3.49
C GLY A 652 34.98 -26.45 4.54
N ALA A 653 34.92 -25.19 4.12
CA ALA A 653 35.08 -24.03 4.98
C ALA A 653 33.96 -23.89 6.01
N SER A 654 34.26 -23.42 7.19
CA SER A 654 33.29 -22.93 8.16
C SER A 654 32.86 -21.52 7.78
N ALA A 655 31.58 -21.25 7.80
CA ALA A 655 31.09 -19.88 7.61
C ALA A 655 31.46 -19.03 8.83
N GLN A 656 32.22 -17.97 8.64
CA GLN A 656 32.38 -16.94 9.67
C GLN A 656 31.09 -16.09 9.66
N ILE A 657 30.22 -16.33 10.62
CA ILE A 657 28.96 -15.61 10.73
C ILE A 657 28.94 -14.95 12.10
N ASN A 658 28.69 -13.65 12.13
CA ASN A 658 28.46 -12.93 13.37
C ASN A 658 27.21 -13.47 14.06
N ARG A 659 27.28 -13.71 15.38
CA ARG A 659 26.15 -14.17 16.18
C ARG A 659 25.06 -13.07 16.13
N PRO A 660 23.85 -13.38 15.63
CA PRO A 660 22.73 -12.45 15.65
C PRO A 660 22.17 -12.33 17.07
N ILE A 661 21.44 -11.26 17.33
CA ILE A 661 20.73 -11.08 18.60
C ILE A 661 19.32 -11.64 18.42
N ILE A 662 18.99 -12.70 19.18
CA ILE A 662 17.65 -13.29 19.25
C ILE A 662 17.23 -13.22 20.71
N LEU A 663 16.20 -12.42 21.00
CA LEU A 663 15.74 -12.18 22.36
C LEU A 663 14.85 -13.35 22.84
N LYS A 664 14.78 -13.51 24.16
CA LYS A 664 13.87 -14.48 24.78
C LYS A 664 12.42 -14.22 24.38
N GLY A 665 11.75 -15.24 23.86
CA GLY A 665 10.38 -15.15 23.36
C GLY A 665 10.26 -14.79 21.86
N GLU A 666 11.38 -14.57 21.14
CA GLU A 666 11.39 -14.44 19.69
C GLU A 666 11.46 -15.81 18.98
N LEU A 667 11.70 -16.88 19.72
CA LEU A 667 11.60 -18.27 19.27
C LEU A 667 10.29 -18.89 19.76
N ASN A 668 9.56 -19.53 18.85
CA ASN A 668 8.35 -20.30 19.14
C ASN A 668 8.55 -21.75 18.67
N PHE A 669 8.63 -22.67 19.61
CA PHE A 669 8.97 -24.06 19.35
C PHE A 669 7.83 -25.03 19.69
N GLU A 670 7.42 -25.81 18.70
CA GLU A 670 6.42 -26.87 18.83
C GLU A 670 7.07 -28.25 18.57
N PRO A 671 7.49 -28.98 19.61
CA PRO A 671 8.20 -30.25 19.43
C PRO A 671 7.31 -31.35 18.85
N ASN A 672 5.99 -31.26 19.05
CA ASN A 672 5.01 -32.27 18.63
C ASN A 672 4.14 -31.78 17.47
N HIS A 673 4.75 -31.05 16.50
CA HIS A 673 4.04 -30.53 15.37
C HIS A 673 3.45 -31.64 14.48
N SER A 674 4.26 -32.59 14.05
CA SER A 674 3.82 -33.79 13.33
C SER A 674 4.58 -35.05 13.82
N GLN A 675 4.33 -36.23 13.22
CA GLN A 675 5.11 -37.44 13.53
C GLN A 675 6.58 -37.28 13.12
N GLU A 676 6.86 -36.69 11.99
CA GLU A 676 8.20 -36.59 11.40
C GLU A 676 8.93 -35.30 11.78
N TYR A 677 8.19 -34.22 12.08
CA TYR A 677 8.76 -32.87 12.19
C TYR A 677 8.40 -32.16 13.51
N ALA A 678 9.36 -31.38 14.01
CA ALA A 678 9.15 -30.29 14.96
C ALA A 678 9.08 -28.96 14.20
N LYS A 679 8.35 -27.98 14.73
CA LYS A 679 8.18 -26.64 14.14
C LYS A 679 8.89 -25.61 14.98
N LEU A 680 9.71 -24.78 14.34
CA LEU A 680 10.37 -23.62 14.94
C LEU A 680 9.96 -22.35 14.21
N GLY A 681 9.33 -21.43 14.90
CA GLY A 681 9.09 -20.04 14.45
C GLY A 681 10.15 -19.10 14.99
N ILE A 682 10.72 -18.23 14.15
CA ILE A 682 11.67 -17.19 14.54
C ILE A 682 11.06 -15.84 14.18
N ASN A 683 10.80 -14.98 15.16
CA ASN A 683 10.23 -13.64 14.97
C ASN A 683 11.14 -12.58 15.57
N ALA A 684 12.35 -12.45 15.02
CA ALA A 684 13.40 -11.59 15.49
C ALA A 684 13.58 -10.33 14.60
N LYS A 685 14.41 -9.39 15.04
CA LYS A 685 14.85 -8.27 14.18
C LYS A 685 15.60 -8.84 12.97
N ASP A 686 15.37 -8.25 11.79
CA ASP A 686 16.10 -8.67 10.58
C ASP A 686 17.60 -8.36 10.73
N GLN A 687 18.41 -9.40 10.56
CA GLN A 687 19.87 -9.31 10.69
C GLN A 687 20.49 -10.16 9.59
N ARG A 688 21.40 -9.55 8.85
CA ARG A 688 22.13 -10.25 7.79
C ARG A 688 22.86 -11.47 8.35
N GLY A 689 22.61 -12.64 7.78
CA GLY A 689 23.23 -13.88 8.19
C GLY A 689 22.49 -14.64 9.29
N LEU A 690 21.34 -14.14 9.80
CA LEU A 690 20.55 -14.81 10.84
C LEU A 690 20.31 -16.30 10.51
N MET A 691 19.77 -16.60 9.33
CA MET A 691 19.47 -17.97 8.94
C MET A 691 20.74 -18.81 8.74
N ALA A 692 21.80 -18.22 8.22
CA ALA A 692 23.08 -18.90 8.09
C ALA A 692 23.66 -19.29 9.46
N TYR A 693 23.49 -18.43 10.47
CA TYR A 693 23.88 -18.71 11.85
C TYR A 693 23.04 -19.85 12.45
N VAL A 694 21.72 -19.77 12.36
CA VAL A 694 20.81 -20.83 12.86
C VAL A 694 21.16 -22.19 12.25
N LEU A 695 21.39 -22.23 10.93
CA LEU A 695 21.80 -23.45 10.23
C LEU A 695 23.20 -23.90 10.60
N GLY A 696 24.08 -22.98 10.96
CA GLY A 696 25.41 -23.29 11.48
C GLY A 696 25.34 -24.04 12.80
N VAL A 697 24.54 -23.52 13.76
CA VAL A 697 24.28 -24.18 15.05
C VAL A 697 23.63 -25.55 14.81
N PHE A 698 22.60 -25.64 13.96
CA PHE A 698 21.95 -26.93 13.67
C PHE A 698 22.92 -27.97 13.09
N LYS A 699 23.85 -27.54 12.26
CA LYS A 699 24.88 -28.44 11.70
C LYS A 699 25.78 -29.01 12.78
N GLU A 700 26.16 -28.23 13.81
CA GLU A 700 27.03 -28.69 14.91
C GLU A 700 26.38 -29.83 15.71
N PHE A 701 25.05 -29.88 15.76
CA PHE A 701 24.27 -30.89 16.45
C PHE A 701 23.65 -31.95 15.53
N ASP A 702 24.07 -32.01 14.27
CA ASP A 702 23.50 -32.89 13.22
C ASP A 702 21.98 -32.76 13.05
N VAL A 703 21.42 -31.57 13.27
CA VAL A 703 20.01 -31.28 13.10
C VAL A 703 19.75 -30.97 11.63
N LYS A 704 18.82 -31.70 11.02
CA LYS A 704 18.41 -31.51 9.63
C LYS A 704 17.11 -30.73 9.55
N ILE A 705 17.01 -29.85 8.54
CA ILE A 705 15.81 -29.10 8.21
C ILE A 705 15.22 -29.70 6.95
N ALA A 706 13.91 -29.94 6.98
CA ALA A 706 13.14 -30.36 5.81
C ALA A 706 12.60 -29.18 5.01
N ASN A 707 12.23 -28.09 5.70
CA ASN A 707 11.62 -26.94 5.08
C ASN A 707 11.92 -25.67 5.88
N ALA A 708 12.10 -24.56 5.18
CA ALA A 708 12.16 -23.24 5.79
C ALA A 708 11.43 -22.22 4.93
N ARG A 709 10.52 -21.46 5.55
CA ARG A 709 9.92 -20.26 4.97
C ARG A 709 10.59 -19.07 5.61
N ILE A 710 11.10 -18.17 4.80
CA ILE A 710 11.85 -17.01 5.24
C ILE A 710 11.13 -15.77 4.74
N GLN A 711 10.69 -14.94 5.66
CA GLN A 711 9.99 -13.71 5.32
C GLN A 711 10.54 -12.58 6.15
N THR A 712 11.02 -11.53 5.50
CA THR A 712 11.40 -10.28 6.15
C THR A 712 10.36 -9.21 5.88
N VAL A 713 9.83 -8.63 6.93
CA VAL A 713 8.85 -7.57 6.84
C VAL A 713 9.23 -6.46 7.79
N LYS A 714 9.54 -5.28 7.25
CA LYS A 714 9.90 -4.06 7.99
C LYS A 714 10.89 -4.28 9.14
N ASN A 715 12.07 -4.75 8.84
CA ASN A 715 13.13 -5.00 9.82
C ASN A 715 12.84 -6.11 10.84
N ARG A 716 11.83 -6.94 10.63
CA ARG A 716 11.61 -8.16 11.43
C ARG A 716 11.49 -9.37 10.52
N THR A 717 12.15 -10.45 10.91
CA THR A 717 12.01 -11.74 10.22
C THR A 717 10.85 -12.51 10.83
N ARG A 718 10.14 -13.25 9.99
CA ARG A 718 9.14 -14.23 10.38
C ARG A 718 9.48 -15.52 9.66
N ASN A 719 10.34 -16.30 10.28
CA ASN A 719 10.82 -17.53 9.68
C ASN A 719 10.12 -18.71 10.33
N LEU A 720 9.73 -19.68 9.51
CA LEU A 720 9.16 -20.96 9.93
C LEU A 720 10.06 -22.08 9.41
N LEU A 721 10.54 -22.93 10.33
CA LEU A 721 11.38 -24.08 10.02
C LEU A 721 10.68 -25.37 10.44
N LEU A 722 10.69 -26.36 9.56
CA LEU A 722 10.34 -27.74 9.87
C LEU A 722 11.64 -28.52 10.07
N ILE A 723 11.81 -29.04 11.26
CA ILE A 723 13.03 -29.71 11.72
C ILE A 723 12.73 -31.20 11.83
N GLU A 724 13.55 -32.06 11.24
CA GLU A 724 13.40 -33.50 11.35
C GLU A 724 13.60 -33.97 12.79
N LYS A 725 12.66 -34.77 13.29
CA LYS A 725 12.80 -35.42 14.62
C LYS A 725 13.76 -36.56 14.53
N ARG A 726 14.74 -36.60 15.47
CA ARG A 726 15.70 -37.68 15.59
C ARG A 726 15.80 -38.12 17.06
N GLU A 727 15.91 -39.42 17.25
CA GLU A 727 16.17 -39.98 18.58
C GLU A 727 17.52 -39.50 19.10
N GLY A 728 17.56 -39.06 20.35
CA GLY A 728 18.78 -38.62 21.03
C GLY A 728 19.18 -37.14 20.83
N VAL A 729 18.42 -36.36 20.08
CA VAL A 729 18.67 -34.92 19.90
C VAL A 729 17.65 -34.11 20.70
N ASP A 730 18.11 -33.40 21.76
CA ASP A 730 17.28 -32.44 22.48
C ASP A 730 17.26 -31.06 21.78
N LEU A 731 16.24 -30.86 20.96
CA LEU A 731 16.04 -29.59 20.27
C LEU A 731 15.83 -28.43 21.26
N GLY A 732 15.29 -28.68 22.45
CA GLY A 732 15.05 -27.63 23.44
C GLY A 732 16.34 -27.03 24.00
N GLU A 733 17.38 -27.86 24.21
CA GLU A 733 18.71 -27.38 24.60
C GLU A 733 19.40 -26.60 23.47
N ILE A 734 19.31 -27.09 22.23
CA ILE A 734 19.89 -26.43 21.08
C ILE A 734 19.28 -25.04 20.87
N LEU A 735 17.98 -24.89 21.08
CA LEU A 735 17.30 -23.61 20.95
C LEU A 735 17.72 -22.55 21.96
N LYS A 736 18.07 -23.01 23.21
CA LYS A 736 18.64 -22.12 24.24
C LYS A 736 19.98 -21.49 23.80
N LEU A 737 20.74 -22.20 22.98
CA LEU A 737 22.02 -21.68 22.43
C LEU A 737 21.81 -20.59 21.39
N LEU A 738 20.63 -20.55 20.73
CA LEU A 738 20.28 -19.53 19.76
C LEU A 738 19.84 -18.23 20.43
N GLU A 739 19.27 -18.30 21.63
CA GLU A 739 18.87 -17.11 22.39
C GLU A 739 20.09 -16.33 22.87
N SER A 740 20.00 -15.00 22.79
CA SER A 740 21.00 -14.09 23.37
C SER A 740 20.65 -13.87 24.85
N GLU A 741 21.67 -13.89 25.70
CA GLU A 741 21.51 -13.63 27.16
C GLU A 741 20.89 -12.25 27.43
#